data_599efa9875afde86a34d74ded1a5ae80
#
_entry.id   599efa9875afde86a34d74ded1a5ae80
#
_cell.length_a   1.000
_cell.length_b   1.000
_cell.length_c   1.000
_cell.angle_alpha   90.00
_cell.angle_beta   90.00
_cell.angle_gamma   90.00
#
_symmetry.space_group_name_H-M   'P 1'
#
loop_
_entity.id
_entity.type
_entity.pdbx_description
1 polymer ?
#
loop_
_entity_poly.entity_id
_entity_poly.type
_entity_poly.pdbx_seq_one_letter_code
_entity_poly.pdbx_strand_id
1 'polypeptide(L)'
;MRIYLLFLSLFFCGLTFAQNSISGSVSDRNGQPIPGVNVKVIGQDASTATDFDGKFILKSVLSLPVKIEISSLGFTTQILTVRSYNEKISVKLLDEETKLNEIVVSASRTPERVLESPVTIERMGIAEIKKTASPSFYDGLENLKEVQMNTSSMSFKSINTRGFASVANTRFMQLVDGMDNSSPLLNFVLGNLIGVSEIDVQSVELLPGASSALYGANAFNGVLFMNSKSPFSSPGITGYAKFGQTTQKAAGTNDYVDYGVRMAAVFSPKLAGKANFTYMRGTEWYATNYDDKTRAGIDRSNYGYDGINVYGDEVATVIPAPTLPAERISRTGYNEVDLTDNKVSNTKIDFSLHYRPFGDEKLEVIWQSKFGFGNTVYQGANRYYLNNFFMQQHKLEFKGKNFFVRGYTTTEDGGESYDMLFTGININRKAKSDATWFGDYARAYAGSSLVLGLLPSEAHAAARNFADNNISPTGLGLVSSGKPRFIPGTAAFKEAFNQVIADPNVLTGSKLVDNSRIYHSDANYNFKDLISIAEIQVGGSFRQYQLNSGGRIYTDADGPIRYDEYGVYTQVMKKFMDDRLKFTGSIRYDKSQNFKGNYSPRVSLVYSGGQNKNHNFRGSFQTGFRNPSTQDQYIGFNVGSAILLGSAPENLTRYSETLPIATAVGQAFAGGTSVTINGLNAYNNSYTASSIAAFSATGNTALLRKTNVDFVKPEEVKAFEVGYRSYINNTSIDINGYYNEYNNFIGNLNVVAPLYGTAQDAPNAAGGPTDLGTRSLHALQNGNIRAFQLYTNTDLKIRSLGFGVGLSRKVYQDFEVGVNYN
;
A
#
# COMPACT_ATOMS: atom_id res chain seq x y z
N MET A 1 -16.06 -51.35 -57.77
CA MET A 1 -15.68 -50.76 -56.43
C MET A 1 -14.17 -50.58 -56.28
N ARG A 2 -13.28 -51.46 -56.74
CA ARG A 2 -11.82 -51.30 -56.57
C ARG A 2 -11.20 -50.19 -57.46
N ILE A 3 -11.76 -49.89 -58.63
CA ILE A 3 -11.27 -48.82 -59.55
C ILE A 3 -11.61 -47.41 -59.00
N TYR A 4 -12.73 -47.21 -58.34
CA TYR A 4 -13.10 -45.92 -57.73
C TYR A 4 -12.28 -45.56 -56.51
N LEU A 5 -11.82 -46.58 -55.77
CA LEU A 5 -10.89 -46.36 -54.66
C LEU A 5 -9.48 -45.98 -55.13
N LEU A 6 -9.05 -46.45 -56.28
CA LEU A 6 -7.78 -46.11 -56.90
C LEU A 6 -7.80 -44.67 -57.46
N PHE A 7 -8.89 -44.21 -58.03
CA PHE A 7 -9.07 -42.81 -58.46
C PHE A 7 -9.22 -41.85 -57.27
N LEU A 8 -9.85 -42.27 -56.16
CA LEU A 8 -9.95 -41.45 -54.97
C LEU A 8 -8.59 -41.29 -54.26
N SER A 9 -7.75 -42.36 -54.27
CA SER A 9 -6.38 -42.27 -53.71
C SER A 9 -5.45 -41.43 -54.56
N LEU A 10 -5.62 -41.38 -55.87
CA LEU A 10 -4.84 -40.51 -56.75
C LEU A 10 -5.28 -39.05 -56.64
N PHE A 11 -6.53 -38.74 -56.30
CA PHE A 11 -7.00 -37.39 -56.08
C PHE A 11 -6.54 -36.82 -54.74
N PHE A 12 -6.25 -37.67 -53.71
CA PHE A 12 -5.68 -37.22 -52.42
C PHE A 12 -4.17 -37.03 -52.48
N CYS A 13 -3.43 -37.63 -53.44
CA CYS A 13 -2.00 -37.41 -53.55
C CYS A 13 -1.61 -36.08 -54.23
N GLY A 14 -2.58 -35.31 -54.82
CA GLY A 14 -2.32 -34.07 -55.57
C GLY A 14 -2.35 -32.78 -54.74
N LEU A 15 -2.54 -32.83 -53.40
CA LEU A 15 -2.69 -31.62 -52.58
C LEU A 15 -1.58 -31.40 -51.53
N THR A 16 -0.39 -31.95 -51.79
CA THR A 16 0.79 -31.50 -51.02
C THR A 16 1.33 -30.17 -51.62
N PHE A 17 0.70 -29.07 -51.21
CA PHE A 17 1.37 -27.78 -51.35
C PHE A 17 2.62 -27.81 -50.45
N ALA A 18 3.81 -27.83 -51.08
CA ALA A 18 5.05 -27.56 -50.36
C ALA A 18 4.96 -26.14 -49.79
N GLN A 19 4.60 -26.03 -48.52
CA GLN A 19 4.63 -24.73 -47.83
C GLN A 19 6.08 -24.25 -47.75
N ASN A 20 6.35 -23.15 -48.37
CA ASN A 20 7.65 -22.47 -48.29
C ASN A 20 7.87 -22.09 -46.82
N SER A 21 8.91 -22.62 -46.19
CA SER A 21 9.24 -22.35 -44.79
C SER A 21 10.70 -21.93 -44.66
N ILE A 22 10.96 -21.05 -43.71
CA ILE A 22 12.30 -20.62 -43.32
C ILE A 22 12.54 -21.23 -41.92
N SER A 23 13.68 -21.88 -41.73
CA SER A 23 14.06 -22.48 -40.48
C SER A 23 15.41 -21.98 -39.97
N GLY A 24 15.57 -21.98 -38.66
CA GLY A 24 16.81 -21.55 -38.05
C GLY A 24 16.89 -21.85 -36.55
N SER A 25 17.94 -21.39 -35.91
CA SER A 25 18.18 -21.47 -34.50
C SER A 25 18.62 -20.14 -33.92
N VAL A 26 18.23 -19.86 -32.69
CA VAL A 26 18.61 -18.68 -31.94
C VAL A 26 19.27 -19.11 -30.64
N SER A 27 20.44 -18.56 -30.37
CA SER A 27 21.18 -18.78 -29.13
C SER A 27 21.63 -17.45 -28.52
N ASP A 28 22.01 -17.47 -27.26
CA ASP A 28 22.68 -16.37 -26.59
C ASP A 28 24.16 -16.27 -27.00
N ARG A 29 24.88 -15.30 -26.43
CA ARG A 29 26.32 -15.09 -26.68
C ARG A 29 27.16 -16.33 -26.36
N ASN A 30 26.75 -17.14 -25.39
CA ASN A 30 27.44 -18.33 -24.90
C ASN A 30 27.05 -19.58 -25.70
N GLY A 31 26.16 -19.45 -26.68
CA GLY A 31 25.68 -20.58 -27.48
C GLY A 31 24.55 -21.38 -26.82
N GLN A 32 24.00 -20.93 -25.69
CA GLN A 32 22.83 -21.54 -25.09
C GLN A 32 21.58 -21.22 -25.90
N PRO A 33 20.71 -22.20 -26.20
CA PRO A 33 19.49 -21.94 -26.93
C PRO A 33 18.56 -21.01 -26.16
N ILE A 34 17.94 -20.07 -26.86
CA ILE A 34 16.95 -19.14 -26.28
C ILE A 34 15.56 -19.59 -26.72
N PRO A 35 14.72 -20.16 -25.84
CA PRO A 35 13.34 -20.49 -26.16
C PRO A 35 12.45 -19.25 -26.15
N GLY A 36 11.35 -19.27 -26.93
CA GLY A 36 10.36 -18.20 -26.94
C GLY A 36 10.79 -16.91 -27.65
N VAL A 37 11.87 -16.93 -28.42
CA VAL A 37 12.29 -15.78 -29.24
C VAL A 37 11.28 -15.56 -30.34
N ASN A 38 10.77 -14.36 -30.48
CA ASN A 38 9.84 -13.97 -31.53
C ASN A 38 10.61 -13.78 -32.85
N VAL A 39 10.19 -14.51 -33.90
CA VAL A 39 10.72 -14.42 -35.24
C VAL A 39 9.58 -13.99 -36.17
N LYS A 40 9.65 -12.76 -36.72
CA LYS A 40 8.60 -12.15 -37.54
C LYS A 40 9.14 -11.71 -38.91
N VAL A 41 8.36 -11.92 -39.96
CA VAL A 41 8.67 -11.37 -41.28
C VAL A 41 8.20 -9.92 -41.36
N ILE A 42 9.10 -9.00 -41.65
CA ILE A 42 8.76 -7.58 -41.83
C ILE A 42 7.95 -7.40 -43.13
N GLY A 43 6.76 -6.86 -43.04
CA GLY A 43 5.88 -6.63 -44.20
C GLY A 43 5.01 -7.81 -44.61
N GLN A 44 5.05 -8.92 -43.88
CA GLN A 44 4.19 -10.08 -44.11
C GLN A 44 3.57 -10.52 -42.76
N ASP A 45 2.43 -11.17 -42.81
CA ASP A 45 1.76 -11.70 -41.59
C ASP A 45 2.25 -13.12 -41.25
N ALA A 46 3.57 -13.28 -41.14
CA ALA A 46 4.21 -14.54 -40.80
C ALA A 46 5.12 -14.35 -39.60
N SER A 47 4.81 -15.06 -38.51
CA SER A 47 5.61 -15.05 -37.28
C SER A 47 5.61 -16.42 -36.60
N THR A 48 6.64 -16.69 -35.81
CA THR A 48 6.78 -17.90 -34.99
C THR A 48 7.62 -17.60 -33.76
N ALA A 49 7.67 -18.53 -32.83
CA ALA A 49 8.58 -18.46 -31.67
C ALA A 49 9.53 -19.66 -31.68
N THR A 50 10.72 -19.50 -31.11
CA THR A 50 11.68 -20.62 -30.95
C THR A 50 11.18 -21.63 -29.92
N ASP A 51 11.48 -22.91 -30.17
CA ASP A 51 11.23 -24.01 -29.22
C ASP A 51 12.28 -24.05 -28.09
N PHE A 52 12.23 -25.08 -27.24
CA PHE A 52 13.17 -25.25 -26.12
C PHE A 52 14.64 -25.42 -26.54
N ASP A 53 14.89 -25.89 -27.78
CA ASP A 53 16.22 -26.00 -28.36
C ASP A 53 16.65 -24.72 -29.09
N GLY A 54 15.86 -23.63 -28.95
CA GLY A 54 16.09 -22.39 -29.69
C GLY A 54 15.82 -22.45 -31.17
N LYS A 55 15.18 -23.52 -31.69
CA LYS A 55 14.90 -23.71 -33.12
C LYS A 55 13.55 -23.09 -33.49
N PHE A 56 13.44 -22.56 -34.69
CA PHE A 56 12.20 -22.02 -35.23
C PHE A 56 11.93 -22.52 -36.64
N ILE A 57 10.66 -22.59 -37.02
CA ILE A 57 10.19 -22.82 -38.37
C ILE A 57 9.11 -21.77 -38.67
N LEU A 58 9.41 -20.88 -39.58
CA LEU A 58 8.54 -19.81 -40.06
C LEU A 58 7.86 -20.28 -41.34
N LYS A 59 6.56 -20.56 -41.25
CA LYS A 59 5.72 -21.08 -42.34
C LYS A 59 5.07 -19.93 -43.12
N SER A 60 4.60 -20.22 -44.33
CA SER A 60 3.79 -19.27 -45.14
C SER A 60 4.52 -18.00 -45.57
N VAL A 61 5.84 -18.07 -45.83
CA VAL A 61 6.58 -16.95 -46.39
C VAL A 61 6.26 -16.87 -47.88
N LEU A 62 5.64 -15.76 -48.29
CA LEU A 62 5.06 -15.59 -49.63
C LEU A 62 6.10 -15.26 -50.72
N SER A 63 7.17 -14.56 -50.39
CA SER A 63 8.18 -14.11 -51.35
C SER A 63 9.54 -13.93 -50.71
N LEU A 64 10.59 -14.11 -51.47
CA LEU A 64 11.99 -13.82 -51.11
C LEU A 64 12.56 -12.75 -52.09
N PRO A 65 13.51 -11.91 -51.66
CA PRO A 65 14.10 -11.83 -50.32
C PRO A 65 13.18 -11.15 -49.31
N VAL A 66 13.21 -11.63 -48.02
CA VAL A 66 12.47 -11.05 -46.93
C VAL A 66 13.40 -10.62 -45.81
N LYS A 67 13.00 -9.60 -45.06
CA LYS A 67 13.62 -9.26 -43.79
C LYS A 67 12.87 -9.94 -42.65
N ILE A 68 13.60 -10.69 -41.84
CA ILE A 68 13.08 -11.25 -40.59
C ILE A 68 13.62 -10.46 -39.40
N GLU A 69 12.72 -10.10 -38.50
CA GLU A 69 13.05 -9.52 -37.22
C GLU A 69 13.07 -10.63 -36.17
N ILE A 70 14.15 -10.72 -35.42
CA ILE A 70 14.36 -11.70 -34.34
C ILE A 70 14.53 -10.92 -33.07
N SER A 71 13.54 -11.01 -32.20
CA SER A 71 13.50 -10.25 -30.98
C SER A 71 13.17 -11.15 -29.78
N SER A 72 13.85 -10.93 -28.68
CA SER A 72 13.57 -11.55 -27.41
C SER A 72 13.84 -10.52 -26.32
N LEU A 73 13.09 -10.64 -25.24
CA LEU A 73 13.15 -9.73 -24.12
C LEU A 73 14.50 -9.88 -23.40
N GLY A 74 15.18 -8.75 -23.21
CA GLY A 74 16.55 -8.73 -22.64
C GLY A 74 17.66 -8.93 -23.67
N PHE A 75 17.32 -8.99 -24.95
CA PHE A 75 18.30 -9.15 -26.02
C PHE A 75 18.12 -8.07 -27.10
N THR A 76 19.23 -7.67 -27.71
CA THR A 76 19.23 -6.73 -28.82
C THR A 76 18.53 -7.36 -30.04
N THR A 77 17.50 -6.72 -30.55
CA THR A 77 16.76 -7.15 -31.75
C THR A 77 17.68 -7.21 -32.96
N GLN A 78 17.65 -8.30 -33.69
CA GLN A 78 18.38 -8.45 -34.96
C GLN A 78 17.44 -8.51 -36.14
N ILE A 79 17.81 -7.87 -37.23
CA ILE A 79 17.11 -7.92 -38.50
C ILE A 79 18.04 -8.56 -39.55
N LEU A 80 17.59 -9.68 -40.13
CA LEU A 80 18.32 -10.42 -41.14
C LEU A 80 17.55 -10.42 -42.46
N THR A 81 18.27 -10.41 -43.56
CA THR A 81 17.69 -10.58 -44.91
C THR A 81 17.89 -12.01 -45.37
N VAL A 82 16.79 -12.75 -45.50
CA VAL A 82 16.77 -14.13 -45.99
C VAL A 82 16.51 -14.13 -47.48
N ARG A 83 17.38 -14.78 -48.23
CA ARG A 83 17.36 -14.81 -49.72
C ARG A 83 16.97 -16.14 -50.30
N SER A 84 17.01 -17.22 -49.51
CA SER A 84 16.64 -18.57 -49.92
C SER A 84 15.92 -19.33 -48.79
N TYR A 85 14.94 -20.16 -49.15
CA TYR A 85 14.24 -21.05 -48.20
C TYR A 85 15.16 -22.13 -47.59
N ASN A 86 16.24 -22.46 -48.28
CA ASN A 86 17.22 -23.45 -47.84
C ASN A 86 18.37 -22.84 -47.01
N GLU A 87 18.31 -21.56 -46.71
CA GLU A 87 19.32 -20.87 -45.90
C GLU A 87 19.21 -21.31 -44.45
N LYS A 88 20.29 -21.89 -43.90
CA LYS A 88 20.36 -22.23 -42.48
C LYS A 88 20.63 -20.96 -41.65
N ILE A 89 19.64 -20.47 -40.99
CA ILE A 89 19.73 -19.28 -40.15
C ILE A 89 20.22 -19.69 -38.78
N SER A 90 21.33 -19.13 -38.34
CA SER A 90 21.81 -19.25 -36.99
C SER A 90 22.09 -17.84 -36.46
N VAL A 91 21.38 -17.45 -35.41
CA VAL A 91 21.45 -16.11 -34.84
C VAL A 91 21.94 -16.19 -33.41
N LYS A 92 22.91 -15.36 -33.08
CA LYS A 92 23.31 -15.11 -31.68
C LYS A 92 22.76 -13.77 -31.25
N LEU A 93 21.80 -13.77 -30.38
CA LEU A 93 21.32 -12.54 -29.77
C LEU A 93 22.31 -12.09 -28.67
N LEU A 94 22.59 -10.81 -28.71
CA LEU A 94 23.41 -10.16 -27.69
C LEU A 94 22.49 -9.60 -26.61
N ASP A 95 22.91 -9.70 -25.35
CA ASP A 95 22.19 -9.06 -24.25
C ASP A 95 22.06 -7.55 -24.50
N GLU A 96 20.94 -6.97 -24.14
CA GLU A 96 20.71 -5.53 -24.25
C GLU A 96 21.68 -4.79 -23.33
N GLU A 97 22.58 -3.98 -23.91
CA GLU A 97 23.85 -3.63 -23.26
C GLU A 97 23.76 -2.62 -22.12
N THR A 98 22.60 -1.93 -21.87
CA THR A 98 22.55 -0.94 -20.77
C THR A 98 21.16 -0.60 -20.28
N LYS A 99 20.99 -0.53 -18.95
CA LYS A 99 19.77 -0.01 -18.29
C LYS A 99 19.33 1.37 -18.78
N LEU A 100 20.27 2.22 -19.18
CA LEU A 100 19.98 3.60 -19.63
C LEU A 100 19.40 3.68 -21.05
N ASN A 101 19.57 2.66 -21.90
CA ASN A 101 18.98 2.60 -23.24
C ASN A 101 17.59 1.95 -23.25
N GLU A 102 17.17 1.38 -22.13
CA GLU A 102 15.86 0.78 -22.00
C GLU A 102 14.74 1.81 -22.16
N ILE A 103 13.63 1.38 -22.72
CA ILE A 103 12.47 2.22 -22.94
C ILE A 103 11.60 2.22 -21.69
N VAL A 104 11.18 3.39 -21.27
CA VAL A 104 10.23 3.64 -20.18
C VAL A 104 9.07 4.49 -20.68
N VAL A 105 7.93 4.38 -20.06
CA VAL A 105 6.71 5.12 -20.40
C VAL A 105 6.24 6.00 -19.25
N SER A 106 6.60 5.64 -18.02
CA SER A 106 6.05 6.25 -16.81
C SER A 106 6.42 7.74 -16.65
N ALA A 107 7.59 8.16 -17.08
CA ALA A 107 8.06 9.54 -16.86
C ALA A 107 7.29 10.62 -17.64
N SER A 108 6.79 10.27 -18.85
CA SER A 108 6.13 11.21 -19.76
C SER A 108 4.87 10.67 -20.43
N ARG A 109 4.42 9.46 -20.06
CA ARG A 109 3.34 8.69 -20.73
C ARG A 109 3.62 8.44 -22.22
N THR A 110 4.86 8.62 -22.66
CA THR A 110 5.36 8.36 -24.02
C THR A 110 6.59 7.48 -23.91
N PRO A 111 6.78 6.50 -24.82
CA PRO A 111 8.00 5.71 -24.85
C PRO A 111 9.24 6.57 -25.05
N GLU A 112 10.17 6.54 -24.10
CA GLU A 112 11.45 7.26 -24.15
C GLU A 112 12.55 6.44 -23.48
N ARG A 113 13.81 6.70 -23.84
CA ARG A 113 14.94 6.06 -23.18
C ARG A 113 15.11 6.59 -21.74
N VAL A 114 15.46 5.72 -20.79
CA VAL A 114 15.82 6.14 -19.43
C VAL A 114 16.84 7.26 -19.43
N LEU A 115 17.83 7.18 -20.34
CA LEU A 115 18.88 8.20 -20.52
C LEU A 115 18.31 9.61 -20.80
N GLU A 116 17.23 9.72 -21.58
CA GLU A 116 16.59 10.98 -21.99
C GLU A 116 15.41 11.38 -21.11
N SER A 117 15.12 10.63 -20.04
CA SER A 117 14.01 10.91 -19.15
C SER A 117 14.18 12.25 -18.43
N PRO A 118 13.14 13.09 -18.40
CA PRO A 118 13.22 14.42 -17.80
C PRO A 118 13.24 14.42 -16.28
N VAL A 119 13.00 13.27 -15.65
CA VAL A 119 13.01 13.08 -14.20
C VAL A 119 13.80 11.84 -13.82
N THR A 120 14.08 11.69 -12.54
CA THR A 120 14.63 10.42 -12.03
C THR A 120 13.62 9.31 -12.28
N ILE A 121 14.08 8.22 -12.84
CA ILE A 121 13.34 6.99 -13.02
C ILE A 121 14.28 5.81 -12.76
N GLU A 122 13.82 4.88 -11.97
CA GLU A 122 14.47 3.60 -11.75
C GLU A 122 13.67 2.52 -12.46
N ARG A 123 14.36 1.52 -12.99
CA ARG A 123 13.74 0.40 -13.71
C ARG A 123 14.36 -0.92 -13.28
N MET A 124 13.50 -1.92 -13.15
CA MET A 124 13.90 -3.32 -12.98
C MET A 124 13.28 -4.11 -14.12
N GLY A 125 14.10 -4.64 -15.01
CA GLY A 125 13.71 -5.49 -16.12
C GLY A 125 13.65 -6.96 -15.71
N ILE A 126 13.32 -7.84 -16.65
CA ILE A 126 13.23 -9.29 -16.41
C ILE A 126 14.54 -9.88 -15.91
N ALA A 127 15.67 -9.42 -16.45
CA ALA A 127 16.99 -9.92 -16.04
C ALA A 127 17.29 -9.63 -14.58
N GLU A 128 17.00 -8.41 -14.10
CA GLU A 128 17.15 -8.02 -12.69
C GLU A 128 16.20 -8.77 -11.78
N ILE A 129 14.94 -8.93 -12.21
CA ILE A 129 13.94 -9.70 -11.47
C ILE A 129 14.41 -11.14 -11.24
N LYS A 130 14.92 -11.80 -12.28
CA LYS A 130 15.45 -13.16 -12.19
C LYS A 130 16.73 -13.27 -11.34
N LYS A 131 17.54 -12.21 -11.26
CA LYS A 131 18.77 -12.16 -10.47
C LYS A 131 18.52 -11.79 -9.00
N THR A 132 17.31 -11.43 -8.63
CA THR A 132 16.97 -11.08 -7.25
C THR A 132 17.19 -12.29 -6.33
N ALA A 133 18.10 -12.12 -5.36
CA ALA A 133 18.47 -13.19 -4.42
C ALA A 133 17.43 -13.44 -3.32
N SER A 134 16.46 -12.55 -3.15
CA SER A 134 15.38 -12.65 -2.16
C SER A 134 14.31 -13.64 -2.58
N PRO A 135 13.50 -14.15 -1.63
CA PRO A 135 12.36 -15.02 -1.94
C PRO A 135 11.37 -14.44 -2.94
N SER A 136 11.16 -13.12 -2.91
CA SER A 136 10.28 -12.38 -3.82
C SER A 136 11.06 -11.32 -4.59
N PHE A 137 10.75 -11.15 -5.88
CA PHE A 137 11.33 -10.05 -6.68
C PHE A 137 10.98 -8.67 -6.10
N TYR A 138 9.87 -8.56 -5.39
CA TYR A 138 9.41 -7.31 -4.78
C TYR A 138 10.40 -6.81 -3.73
N ASP A 139 11.11 -7.70 -3.07
CA ASP A 139 12.18 -7.38 -2.12
C ASP A 139 13.38 -6.72 -2.83
N GLY A 140 13.63 -7.12 -4.06
CA GLY A 140 14.69 -6.54 -4.90
C GLY A 140 14.51 -5.05 -5.21
N LEU A 141 13.30 -4.50 -5.01
CA LEU A 141 13.04 -3.07 -5.18
C LEU A 141 13.81 -2.21 -4.17
N GLU A 142 14.21 -2.77 -3.03
CA GLU A 142 15.06 -2.09 -2.05
C GLU A 142 16.45 -1.73 -2.60
N ASN A 143 16.90 -2.45 -3.63
CA ASN A 143 18.18 -2.17 -4.29
C ASN A 143 18.10 -1.01 -5.31
N LEU A 144 16.90 -0.47 -5.57
CA LEU A 144 16.74 0.69 -6.43
C LEU A 144 17.15 1.96 -5.68
N LYS A 145 17.69 2.91 -6.41
CA LYS A 145 18.12 4.20 -5.86
C LYS A 145 16.91 4.97 -5.27
N GLU A 146 17.10 5.65 -4.16
CA GLU A 146 16.09 6.44 -3.43
C GLU A 146 14.92 5.64 -2.85
N VAL A 147 15.03 4.32 -2.77
CA VAL A 147 14.00 3.44 -2.19
C VAL A 147 14.35 3.10 -0.74
N GLN A 148 13.34 3.16 0.11
CA GLN A 148 13.35 2.64 1.47
C GLN A 148 12.14 1.72 1.63
N MET A 149 12.35 0.56 2.20
CA MET A 149 11.30 -0.43 2.38
C MET A 149 11.07 -0.73 3.85
N ASN A 150 9.82 -0.65 4.29
CA ASN A 150 9.38 -1.13 5.59
C ASN A 150 8.75 -2.52 5.43
N THR A 151 9.24 -3.49 6.19
CA THR A 151 8.77 -4.87 6.14
C THR A 151 7.92 -5.17 7.37
N SER A 152 6.60 -5.34 7.19
CA SER A 152 5.68 -5.77 8.23
C SER A 152 5.52 -7.29 8.29
N SER A 153 5.70 -7.96 7.16
CA SER A 153 5.48 -9.38 6.94
C SER A 153 6.29 -9.85 5.74
N MET A 154 6.42 -11.16 5.56
CA MET A 154 7.00 -11.77 4.36
C MET A 154 6.29 -11.33 3.08
N SER A 155 4.97 -11.15 3.13
CA SER A 155 4.13 -10.76 1.97
C SER A 155 3.71 -9.29 1.98
N PHE A 156 3.89 -8.58 3.09
CA PHE A 156 3.46 -7.19 3.24
C PHE A 156 4.64 -6.24 3.48
N LYS A 157 4.95 -5.47 2.44
CA LYS A 157 6.04 -4.49 2.45
C LYS A 157 5.57 -3.17 1.89
N SER A 158 5.98 -2.07 2.51
CA SER A 158 5.65 -0.70 2.10
C SER A 158 6.87 0.00 1.53
N ILE A 159 6.71 0.58 0.35
CA ILE A 159 7.75 1.34 -0.34
C ILE A 159 7.61 2.81 0.02
N ASN A 160 8.75 3.44 0.26
CA ASN A 160 8.90 4.87 0.47
C ASN A 160 10.04 5.40 -0.39
N THR A 161 9.95 6.64 -0.83
CA THR A 161 11.04 7.29 -1.54
C THR A 161 11.41 8.64 -0.90
N ARG A 162 12.66 9.06 -1.04
CA ARG A 162 13.13 10.40 -0.64
C ARG A 162 12.86 10.76 0.82
N GLY A 163 12.96 9.78 1.73
CA GLY A 163 12.98 10.04 3.17
C GLY A 163 11.63 10.00 3.89
N PHE A 164 10.53 9.64 3.23
CA PHE A 164 9.25 9.40 3.90
C PHE A 164 9.14 7.93 4.33
N ALA A 165 9.72 7.58 5.46
CA ALA A 165 9.58 6.24 6.04
C ALA A 165 8.23 6.11 6.77
N SER A 166 7.25 5.45 6.14
CA SER A 166 5.93 5.19 6.69
C SER A 166 5.54 3.74 6.46
N VAL A 167 4.97 3.10 7.48
CA VAL A 167 4.52 1.70 7.40
C VAL A 167 3.30 1.55 6.48
N ALA A 168 2.34 2.49 6.56
CA ALA A 168 1.18 2.58 5.68
C ALA A 168 1.29 3.86 4.85
N ASN A 169 1.99 3.79 3.72
CA ASN A 169 2.28 4.97 2.92
C ASN A 169 1.11 5.38 2.02
N THR A 170 0.21 6.21 2.53
CA THR A 170 -0.90 6.83 1.77
C THR A 170 -0.44 7.88 0.76
N ARG A 171 0.87 8.16 0.68
CA ARG A 171 1.49 9.14 -0.22
C ARG A 171 2.17 8.52 -1.42
N PHE A 172 2.14 7.19 -1.51
CA PHE A 172 2.76 6.39 -2.57
C PHE A 172 1.70 5.68 -3.40
N MET A 173 1.86 5.67 -4.71
CA MET A 173 0.94 5.02 -5.63
C MET A 173 1.62 3.79 -6.28
N GLN A 174 0.90 2.69 -6.38
CA GLN A 174 1.36 1.50 -7.11
C GLN A 174 0.33 1.13 -8.18
N LEU A 175 0.75 1.16 -9.42
CA LEU A 175 -0.07 0.85 -10.58
C LEU A 175 0.34 -0.50 -11.18
N VAL A 176 -0.59 -1.43 -11.23
CA VAL A 176 -0.41 -2.75 -11.84
C VAL A 176 -1.22 -2.81 -13.13
N ASP A 177 -0.55 -2.88 -14.27
CA ASP A 177 -1.19 -2.76 -15.59
C ASP A 177 -2.13 -1.54 -15.70
N GLY A 178 -1.74 -0.44 -15.01
CA GLY A 178 -2.47 0.80 -14.93
C GLY A 178 -3.60 0.86 -13.91
N MET A 179 -3.91 -0.22 -13.19
CA MET A 179 -4.86 -0.25 -12.08
C MET A 179 -4.15 0.11 -10.76
N ASP A 180 -4.76 0.99 -9.97
CA ASP A 180 -4.27 1.34 -8.63
C ASP A 180 -4.43 0.14 -7.69
N ASN A 181 -3.32 -0.25 -7.06
CA ASN A 181 -3.23 -1.42 -6.18
C ASN A 181 -3.41 -1.05 -4.69
N SER A 182 -3.97 0.11 -4.43
CA SER A 182 -4.24 0.56 -3.06
C SER A 182 -5.54 -0.03 -2.54
N SER A 183 -5.59 -0.28 -1.22
CA SER A 183 -6.81 -0.66 -0.50
C SER A 183 -7.88 0.43 -0.68
N PRO A 184 -9.10 0.10 -1.14
CA PRO A 184 -10.23 1.01 -1.18
C PRO A 184 -10.56 1.64 0.17
N LEU A 185 -10.47 0.87 1.25
CA LEU A 185 -10.78 1.34 2.60
C LEU A 185 -9.72 2.31 3.11
N LEU A 186 -8.44 1.94 3.04
CA LEU A 186 -7.36 2.58 3.79
C LEU A 186 -6.47 3.51 2.95
N ASN A 187 -6.64 3.52 1.62
CA ASN A 187 -5.88 4.34 0.67
C ASN A 187 -4.36 4.16 0.70
N PHE A 188 -3.85 3.00 1.09
CA PHE A 188 -2.44 2.67 0.97
C PHE A 188 -2.23 1.35 0.23
N VAL A 189 -1.03 1.18 -0.29
CA VAL A 189 -0.64 0.03 -1.10
C VAL A 189 -0.43 -1.20 -0.22
N LEU A 190 -1.05 -2.32 -0.60
CA LEU A 190 -0.93 -3.61 0.10
C LEU A 190 0.32 -4.42 -0.33
N GLY A 191 1.42 -3.75 -0.69
CA GLY A 191 2.64 -4.39 -1.15
C GLY A 191 2.40 -5.21 -2.42
N ASN A 192 2.84 -6.46 -2.41
CA ASN A 192 2.62 -7.39 -3.53
C ASN A 192 1.53 -8.44 -3.26
N LEU A 193 0.63 -8.19 -2.29
CA LEU A 193 -0.44 -9.14 -1.94
C LEU A 193 -1.36 -9.44 -3.13
N ILE A 194 -1.67 -8.41 -3.95
CA ILE A 194 -2.46 -8.52 -5.19
C ILE A 194 -1.66 -8.07 -6.43
N GLY A 195 -0.35 -7.90 -6.31
CA GLY A 195 0.53 -7.45 -7.39
C GLY A 195 0.70 -8.46 -8.52
N VAL A 196 1.68 -8.23 -9.36
CA VAL A 196 1.99 -9.11 -10.50
C VAL A 196 2.72 -10.36 -10.02
N SER A 197 2.44 -11.50 -10.65
CA SER A 197 3.26 -12.71 -10.50
C SER A 197 4.66 -12.49 -11.07
N GLU A 198 5.71 -12.96 -10.39
CA GLU A 198 7.11 -12.83 -10.80
C GLU A 198 7.36 -13.28 -12.25
N ILE A 199 6.73 -14.38 -12.66
CA ILE A 199 6.89 -14.94 -14.01
C ILE A 199 6.13 -14.18 -15.08
N ASP A 200 5.20 -13.30 -14.70
CA ASP A 200 4.43 -12.47 -15.64
C ASP A 200 4.89 -11.01 -15.68
N VAL A 201 5.84 -10.59 -14.82
CA VAL A 201 6.38 -9.23 -14.86
C VAL A 201 7.18 -9.01 -16.13
N GLN A 202 6.83 -7.94 -16.88
CA GLN A 202 7.57 -7.41 -18.01
C GLN A 202 8.62 -6.40 -17.57
N SER A 203 8.18 -5.43 -16.75
CA SER A 203 9.03 -4.37 -16.20
C SER A 203 8.42 -3.80 -14.93
N VAL A 204 9.29 -3.31 -14.10
CA VAL A 204 8.93 -2.43 -12.98
C VAL A 204 9.61 -1.08 -13.22
N GLU A 205 8.85 0.00 -13.15
CA GLU A 205 9.33 1.37 -13.29
C GLU A 205 8.95 2.15 -12.03
N LEU A 206 9.89 2.88 -11.46
CA LEU A 206 9.66 3.70 -10.28
C LEU A 206 9.99 5.17 -10.58
N LEU A 207 9.03 6.04 -10.33
CA LEU A 207 9.22 7.49 -10.29
C LEU A 207 9.30 7.92 -8.82
N PRO A 208 10.49 8.21 -8.27
CA PRO A 208 10.61 8.70 -6.90
C PRO A 208 10.15 10.15 -6.78
N GLY A 209 9.51 10.48 -5.66
CA GLY A 209 9.01 11.83 -5.38
C GLY A 209 7.71 12.18 -6.10
N ALA A 210 7.41 13.48 -6.20
CA ALA A 210 6.15 13.97 -6.74
C ALA A 210 5.98 13.68 -8.24
N SER A 211 4.78 13.26 -8.64
CA SER A 211 4.42 12.98 -10.04
C SER A 211 2.96 13.32 -10.36
N SER A 212 2.34 14.19 -9.55
CA SER A 212 0.92 14.54 -9.66
C SER A 212 0.53 15.19 -10.99
N ALA A 213 1.45 15.86 -11.67
CA ALA A 213 1.19 16.52 -12.96
C ALA A 213 0.71 15.56 -14.07
N LEU A 214 0.96 14.26 -13.95
CA LEU A 214 0.49 13.24 -14.90
C LEU A 214 -0.45 12.22 -14.25
N TYR A 215 -0.23 11.88 -12.98
CA TYR A 215 -0.90 10.78 -12.31
C TYR A 215 -1.94 11.23 -11.27
N GLY A 216 -2.00 12.55 -10.99
CA GLY A 216 -3.02 13.17 -10.13
C GLY A 216 -2.71 13.05 -8.65
N ALA A 217 -3.75 13.17 -7.84
CA ALA A 217 -3.68 13.05 -6.39
C ALA A 217 -3.02 11.73 -5.97
N ASN A 218 -2.28 11.76 -4.85
CA ASN A 218 -1.57 10.64 -4.24
C ASN A 218 -0.28 10.18 -4.95
N ALA A 219 0.01 10.66 -6.18
CA ALA A 219 1.34 10.57 -6.78
C ALA A 219 2.30 11.60 -6.15
N PHE A 220 2.46 11.53 -4.82
CA PHE A 220 3.06 12.57 -3.97
C PHE A 220 4.48 12.19 -3.52
N ASN A 221 4.70 10.95 -3.08
CA ASN A 221 5.98 10.43 -2.61
C ASN A 221 6.62 9.44 -3.59
N GLY A 222 5.95 9.07 -4.64
CA GLY A 222 6.42 8.19 -5.70
C GLY A 222 5.30 7.41 -6.36
N VAL A 223 5.62 6.87 -7.54
CA VAL A 223 4.72 5.98 -8.29
C VAL A 223 5.51 4.78 -8.77
N LEU A 224 5.05 3.59 -8.39
CA LEU A 224 5.56 2.32 -8.89
C LEU A 224 4.63 1.79 -9.97
N PHE A 225 5.18 1.46 -11.12
CA PHE A 225 4.49 0.80 -12.23
C PHE A 225 4.98 -0.62 -12.34
N MET A 226 4.08 -1.57 -12.33
CA MET A 226 4.34 -2.97 -12.63
C MET A 226 3.56 -3.35 -13.87
N ASN A 227 4.26 -3.65 -14.94
CA ASN A 227 3.68 -4.02 -16.22
C ASN A 227 3.81 -5.52 -16.43
N SER A 228 2.73 -6.18 -16.82
CA SER A 228 2.73 -7.60 -17.10
C SER A 228 3.03 -7.90 -18.58
N LYS A 229 3.51 -9.13 -18.86
CA LYS A 229 3.81 -9.60 -20.22
C LYS A 229 2.55 -9.69 -21.07
N SER A 230 2.61 -9.23 -22.32
CA SER A 230 1.54 -9.45 -23.28
C SER A 230 1.50 -10.93 -23.75
N PRO A 231 0.33 -11.54 -23.88
CA PRO A 231 0.23 -12.89 -24.43
C PRO A 231 0.63 -12.97 -25.92
N PHE A 232 0.51 -11.86 -26.68
CA PHE A 232 0.94 -11.82 -28.07
C PHE A 232 2.46 -11.87 -28.25
N SER A 233 3.21 -11.18 -27.37
CA SER A 233 4.67 -11.12 -27.47
C SER A 233 5.39 -12.18 -26.62
N SER A 234 4.69 -12.80 -25.69
CA SER A 234 5.26 -13.80 -24.77
C SER A 234 4.30 -14.98 -24.58
N PRO A 235 3.99 -15.73 -25.64
CA PRO A 235 3.20 -16.95 -25.50
C PRO A 235 4.01 -18.07 -24.85
N GLY A 236 3.32 -19.12 -24.41
CA GLY A 236 3.93 -20.33 -23.83
C GLY A 236 3.55 -20.55 -22.38
N ILE A 237 4.12 -21.60 -21.79
CA ILE A 237 3.92 -21.99 -20.40
C ILE A 237 5.23 -21.77 -19.65
N THR A 238 5.16 -21.11 -18.53
CA THR A 238 6.30 -20.87 -17.64
C THR A 238 5.88 -21.20 -16.22
N GLY A 239 6.73 -21.91 -15.48
CA GLY A 239 6.48 -22.21 -14.08
C GLY A 239 7.73 -22.09 -13.23
N TYR A 240 7.54 -21.97 -11.94
CA TYR A 240 8.60 -22.04 -10.93
C TYR A 240 8.09 -22.74 -9.68
N ALA A 241 9.02 -23.32 -8.93
CA ALA A 241 8.81 -23.80 -7.59
C ALA A 241 10.02 -23.42 -6.72
N LYS A 242 9.78 -22.76 -5.61
CA LYS A 242 10.78 -22.35 -4.62
C LYS A 242 10.47 -23.09 -3.31
N PHE A 243 11.49 -23.69 -2.74
CA PHE A 243 11.47 -24.33 -1.44
C PHE A 243 12.55 -23.70 -0.57
N GLY A 244 12.23 -23.42 0.67
CA GLY A 244 13.16 -22.77 1.58
C GLY A 244 12.73 -22.97 3.03
N GLN A 245 13.48 -22.35 3.91
CA GLN A 245 13.19 -22.35 5.34
C GLN A 245 13.35 -20.95 5.89
N THR A 246 12.45 -20.56 6.81
CA THR A 246 12.62 -19.41 7.67
C THR A 246 13.13 -19.88 9.02
N THR A 247 14.17 -19.21 9.54
CA THR A 247 14.77 -19.57 10.82
C THR A 247 14.81 -18.36 11.73
N GLN A 248 14.27 -18.49 12.92
CA GLN A 248 14.29 -17.48 13.96
C GLN A 248 14.42 -18.15 15.33
N LYS A 249 15.11 -17.51 16.28
CA LYS A 249 15.32 -18.05 17.62
C LYS A 249 14.00 -18.42 18.34
N ALA A 250 12.97 -17.57 18.21
CA ALA A 250 11.68 -17.78 18.88
C ALA A 250 10.77 -18.73 18.12
N ALA A 251 10.71 -18.64 16.79
CA ALA A 251 9.83 -19.45 15.94
C ALA A 251 10.43 -20.79 15.54
N GLY A 252 11.75 -21.00 15.76
CA GLY A 252 12.48 -22.17 15.24
C GLY A 252 12.66 -22.12 13.73
N THR A 253 12.78 -23.28 13.10
CA THR A 253 12.90 -23.45 11.66
C THR A 253 11.56 -23.92 11.09
N ASN A 254 11.08 -23.20 10.08
CA ASN A 254 9.79 -23.45 9.45
C ASN A 254 9.93 -23.50 7.92
N ASP A 255 9.15 -24.36 7.27
CA ASP A 255 9.19 -24.50 5.83
C ASP A 255 8.54 -23.33 5.11
N TYR A 256 9.14 -22.95 3.98
CA TYR A 256 8.66 -21.95 3.03
C TYR A 256 8.46 -22.60 1.67
N VAL A 257 7.33 -22.31 1.04
CA VAL A 257 6.99 -22.81 -0.30
C VAL A 257 6.41 -21.67 -1.12
N ASP A 258 6.88 -21.50 -2.35
CA ASP A 258 6.33 -20.56 -3.33
C ASP A 258 6.39 -21.21 -4.72
N TYR A 259 5.27 -21.29 -5.40
CA TYR A 259 5.20 -21.82 -6.74
C TYR A 259 4.20 -21.02 -7.59
N GLY A 260 4.46 -21.01 -8.89
CA GLY A 260 3.60 -20.34 -9.82
C GLY A 260 3.65 -20.94 -11.21
N VAL A 261 2.58 -20.73 -11.94
CA VAL A 261 2.46 -21.09 -13.34
C VAL A 261 1.83 -19.95 -14.12
N ARG A 262 2.38 -19.67 -15.29
CA ARG A 262 1.85 -18.77 -16.29
C ARG A 262 1.61 -19.56 -17.58
N MET A 263 0.43 -19.40 -18.13
CA MET A 263 0.05 -19.94 -19.44
C MET A 263 -0.42 -18.79 -20.33
N ALA A 264 0.12 -18.70 -21.52
CA ALA A 264 -0.29 -17.72 -22.51
C ALA A 264 -0.33 -18.35 -23.90
N ALA A 265 -1.37 -18.01 -24.65
CA ALA A 265 -1.59 -18.56 -25.99
C ALA A 265 -2.05 -17.47 -26.95
N VAL A 266 -1.53 -17.54 -28.18
CA VAL A 266 -2.02 -16.78 -29.32
C VAL A 266 -2.95 -17.72 -30.10
N PHE A 267 -4.25 -17.47 -30.03
CA PHE A 267 -5.27 -18.28 -30.70
C PHE A 267 -5.39 -17.93 -32.18
N SER A 268 -5.14 -16.65 -32.50
CA SER A 268 -5.09 -16.11 -33.85
C SER A 268 -4.35 -14.74 -33.84
N PRO A 269 -4.00 -14.16 -34.99
CA PRO A 269 -3.48 -12.79 -35.03
C PRO A 269 -4.37 -11.75 -34.33
N LYS A 270 -5.66 -12.08 -34.17
CA LYS A 270 -6.65 -11.18 -33.55
C LYS A 270 -6.94 -11.50 -32.07
N LEU A 271 -6.61 -12.67 -31.58
CA LEU A 271 -7.02 -13.11 -30.25
C LEU A 271 -5.89 -13.84 -29.53
N ALA A 272 -5.55 -13.37 -28.36
CA ALA A 272 -4.63 -14.01 -27.43
C ALA A 272 -5.15 -13.92 -25.99
N GLY A 273 -4.68 -14.83 -25.15
CA GLY A 273 -5.05 -14.84 -23.74
C GLY A 273 -3.94 -15.34 -22.86
N LYS A 274 -3.98 -14.97 -21.60
CA LYS A 274 -3.08 -15.51 -20.57
C LYS A 274 -3.83 -15.76 -19.27
N ALA A 275 -3.30 -16.70 -18.47
CA ALA A 275 -3.73 -16.97 -17.11
C ALA A 275 -2.49 -17.24 -16.25
N ASN A 276 -2.51 -16.74 -15.02
CA ASN A 276 -1.47 -16.90 -14.02
C ASN A 276 -2.08 -17.42 -12.73
N PHE A 277 -1.33 -18.29 -12.07
CA PHE A 277 -1.61 -18.76 -10.73
C PHE A 277 -0.31 -18.74 -9.92
N THR A 278 -0.34 -18.19 -8.71
CA THR A 278 0.77 -18.31 -7.75
C THR A 278 0.24 -18.62 -6.36
N TYR A 279 1.00 -19.40 -5.61
CA TYR A 279 0.71 -19.71 -4.23
C TYR A 279 2.00 -19.70 -3.42
N MET A 280 1.99 -18.95 -2.33
CA MET A 280 3.07 -18.84 -1.36
C MET A 280 2.52 -19.16 0.03
N ARG A 281 3.32 -19.85 0.83
CA ARG A 281 3.05 -20.08 2.24
C ARG A 281 4.34 -20.14 3.04
N GLY A 282 4.28 -19.67 4.28
CA GLY A 282 5.38 -19.70 5.22
C GLY A 282 4.92 -19.47 6.64
N THR A 283 5.89 -19.29 7.52
CA THR A 283 5.68 -18.87 8.91
C THR A 283 6.45 -17.58 9.15
N GLU A 284 5.75 -16.55 9.63
CA GLU A 284 6.33 -15.26 10.00
C GLU A 284 7.33 -15.41 11.15
N TRP A 285 8.17 -14.38 11.32
CA TRP A 285 8.91 -14.25 12.57
C TRP A 285 7.96 -13.97 13.73
N TYR A 286 8.26 -14.54 14.90
CA TYR A 286 7.52 -14.23 16.12
C TYR A 286 8.02 -12.94 16.72
N ALA A 287 7.13 -11.97 16.87
CA ALA A 287 7.44 -10.71 17.53
C ALA A 287 7.53 -10.96 19.04
N THR A 288 8.72 -10.84 19.58
CA THR A 288 9.07 -11.19 20.97
C THR A 288 9.83 -10.08 21.68
N ASN A 289 9.65 -8.83 21.25
CA ASN A 289 10.13 -7.69 22.01
C ASN A 289 9.14 -7.38 23.13
N TYR A 290 9.49 -7.70 24.36
CA TYR A 290 8.72 -7.49 25.57
C TYR A 290 9.20 -6.31 26.41
N ASP A 291 10.00 -5.39 25.83
CA ASP A 291 10.36 -4.15 26.50
C ASP A 291 9.12 -3.27 26.73
N ASP A 292 9.12 -2.50 27.82
CA ASP A 292 8.09 -1.49 28.05
C ASP A 292 8.15 -0.40 26.97
N LYS A 293 6.99 0.02 26.42
CA LYS A 293 6.90 1.00 25.32
C LYS A 293 7.55 2.35 25.61
N THR A 294 7.63 2.75 26.88
CA THR A 294 8.05 4.11 27.28
C THR A 294 9.18 4.15 28.30
N ARG A 295 9.46 3.04 28.98
CA ARG A 295 10.37 3.00 30.13
C ARG A 295 11.41 1.89 29.98
N ALA A 296 12.64 2.26 29.75
CA ALA A 296 13.74 1.30 29.64
C ALA A 296 13.95 0.49 30.94
N GLY A 297 14.20 -0.81 30.81
CA GLY A 297 14.48 -1.69 31.94
C GLY A 297 13.26 -2.11 32.79
N ILE A 298 12.06 -1.73 32.39
CA ILE A 298 10.81 -2.19 33.03
C ILE A 298 10.36 -3.47 32.31
N ASP A 299 10.02 -4.48 33.12
CA ASP A 299 9.53 -5.77 32.68
C ASP A 299 8.11 -6.07 33.23
N ARG A 300 7.61 -7.25 32.94
CA ARG A 300 6.27 -7.69 33.35
C ARG A 300 6.00 -7.80 34.84
N SER A 301 7.04 -7.79 35.65
CA SER A 301 6.90 -7.78 37.11
C SER A 301 6.41 -6.42 37.63
N ASN A 302 6.61 -5.36 36.84
CA ASN A 302 6.16 -4.02 37.18
C ASN A 302 4.64 -3.89 37.07
N TYR A 303 4.01 -3.28 38.05
CA TYR A 303 2.57 -3.10 38.12
C TYR A 303 1.97 -2.19 37.03
N GLY A 304 2.74 -1.30 36.45
CA GLY A 304 2.32 -0.41 35.36
C GLY A 304 2.93 -0.76 33.99
N TYR A 305 3.40 -1.99 33.80
CA TYR A 305 4.02 -2.44 32.54
C TYR A 305 3.08 -2.35 31.34
N ASP A 306 3.63 -1.92 30.21
CA ASP A 306 2.96 -1.81 28.90
C ASP A 306 3.95 -2.22 27.80
N GLY A 307 3.90 -3.46 27.37
CA GLY A 307 4.93 -4.09 26.53
C GLY A 307 4.72 -3.88 25.03
N ILE A 308 5.79 -3.88 24.23
CA ILE A 308 5.73 -3.62 22.78
C ILE A 308 4.92 -4.71 22.06
N ASN A 309 5.28 -6.00 22.22
CA ASN A 309 4.54 -7.11 21.59
C ASN A 309 3.66 -7.85 22.60
N VAL A 310 2.96 -7.08 23.43
CA VAL A 310 2.01 -7.54 24.43
C VAL A 310 0.72 -6.72 24.27
N TYR A 311 -0.43 -7.34 24.36
CA TYR A 311 -1.71 -6.71 24.09
C TYR A 311 -2.72 -6.98 25.19
N GLY A 312 -3.42 -5.93 25.62
CA GLY A 312 -4.35 -5.95 26.75
C GLY A 312 -3.80 -5.30 28.01
N ASP A 313 -2.51 -5.02 28.10
CA ASP A 313 -1.84 -4.27 29.14
C ASP A 313 -1.87 -2.74 28.90
N GLU A 314 -2.30 -2.29 27.73
CA GLU A 314 -2.62 -0.88 27.47
C GLU A 314 -3.75 -0.37 28.36
N VAL A 315 -4.65 -1.27 28.81
CA VAL A 315 -5.72 -0.92 29.74
C VAL A 315 -5.14 -0.69 31.11
N ALA A 316 -5.03 0.57 31.49
CA ALA A 316 -4.42 1.01 32.73
C ALA A 316 -5.21 2.16 33.37
N THR A 317 -5.09 2.31 34.66
CA THR A 317 -5.66 3.43 35.43
C THR A 317 -4.70 3.86 36.52
N VAL A 318 -4.90 5.09 37.01
CA VAL A 318 -4.28 5.54 38.26
C VAL A 318 -5.26 5.27 39.37
N ILE A 319 -4.89 4.43 40.32
CA ILE A 319 -5.72 4.17 41.49
C ILE A 319 -5.39 5.24 42.55
N PRO A 320 -6.36 6.08 42.99
CA PRO A 320 -6.08 7.22 43.87
C PRO A 320 -5.77 6.79 45.31
N ALA A 321 -4.94 7.60 46.00
CA ALA A 321 -4.74 7.52 47.44
C ALA A 321 -6.10 7.62 48.22
N PRO A 322 -6.26 7.06 49.45
CA PRO A 322 -5.16 6.65 50.33
C PRO A 322 -4.76 5.17 50.24
N THR A 323 -5.40 4.37 49.38
CA THR A 323 -5.22 2.92 49.33
C THR A 323 -3.98 2.50 48.52
N LEU A 324 -3.54 3.33 47.59
CA LEU A 324 -2.30 3.17 46.80
C LEU A 324 -1.60 4.53 46.70
N PRO A 325 -0.25 4.57 46.57
CA PRO A 325 0.39 5.70 45.92
C PRO A 325 -0.30 5.95 44.57
N ALA A 326 -0.42 7.20 44.12
CA ALA A 326 -1.11 7.53 42.86
C ALA A 326 -0.29 7.03 41.67
N GLU A 327 -0.27 5.71 41.46
CA GLU A 327 0.53 5.00 40.47
C GLU A 327 -0.34 4.45 39.35
N ARG A 328 0.24 4.42 38.13
CA ARG A 328 -0.39 3.78 36.97
C ARG A 328 -0.33 2.27 37.16
N ILE A 329 -1.46 1.61 37.20
CA ILE A 329 -1.61 0.15 37.21
C ILE A 329 -2.15 -0.28 35.86
N SER A 330 -1.51 -1.27 35.24
CA SER A 330 -1.96 -1.87 33.99
C SER A 330 -2.49 -3.28 34.21
N ARG A 331 -3.38 -3.74 33.29
CA ARG A 331 -3.83 -5.14 33.28
C ARG A 331 -2.73 -6.04 32.76
N THR A 332 -2.86 -7.35 32.96
CA THR A 332 -1.94 -8.36 32.43
C THR A 332 -2.32 -8.70 30.99
N GLY A 333 -1.45 -8.35 30.04
CA GLY A 333 -1.65 -8.59 28.62
C GLY A 333 -1.27 -10.00 28.15
N TYR A 334 -1.53 -10.29 26.88
CA TYR A 334 -1.17 -11.51 26.14
C TYR A 334 -0.02 -11.22 25.18
N ASN A 335 0.87 -12.20 24.96
CA ASN A 335 1.90 -12.07 23.96
C ASN A 335 1.30 -12.09 22.56
N GLU A 336 1.94 -11.44 21.58
CA GLU A 336 1.51 -11.51 20.18
C GLU A 336 1.39 -12.95 19.69
N VAL A 337 2.36 -13.80 20.03
CA VAL A 337 2.38 -15.22 19.67
C VAL A 337 1.18 -16.04 20.18
N ASP A 338 0.48 -15.56 21.19
CA ASP A 338 -0.73 -16.19 21.75
C ASP A 338 -1.99 -15.73 20.99
N LEU A 339 -1.91 -14.65 20.21
CA LEU A 339 -3.03 -14.00 19.52
C LEU A 339 -3.03 -14.21 18.01
N THR A 340 -2.03 -14.89 17.46
CA THR A 340 -1.96 -15.24 16.04
C THR A 340 -1.22 -16.57 15.88
N ASP A 341 -1.49 -17.30 14.79
CA ASP A 341 -0.75 -18.52 14.42
C ASP A 341 0.53 -18.23 13.62
N ASN A 342 0.80 -16.96 13.32
CA ASN A 342 1.93 -16.48 12.53
C ASN A 342 2.06 -17.14 11.14
N LYS A 343 0.98 -17.72 10.62
CA LYS A 343 0.98 -18.28 9.26
C LYS A 343 0.79 -17.17 8.25
N VAL A 344 1.60 -17.21 7.21
CA VAL A 344 1.46 -16.36 6.04
C VAL A 344 1.12 -17.21 4.84
N SER A 345 0.17 -16.78 4.04
CA SER A 345 -0.13 -17.35 2.74
C SER A 345 -0.57 -16.26 1.78
N ASN A 346 -0.26 -16.46 0.50
CA ASN A 346 -0.70 -15.57 -0.55
C ASN A 346 -1.03 -16.36 -1.80
N THR A 347 -2.24 -16.22 -2.30
CA THR A 347 -2.68 -16.80 -3.57
C THR A 347 -3.03 -15.65 -4.51
N LYS A 348 -2.49 -15.69 -5.73
CA LYS A 348 -2.86 -14.77 -6.80
C LYS A 348 -3.33 -15.54 -8.00
N ILE A 349 -4.43 -15.07 -8.56
CA ILE A 349 -4.97 -15.58 -9.82
C ILE A 349 -5.20 -14.35 -10.70
N ASP A 350 -4.67 -14.35 -11.89
CA ASP A 350 -5.02 -13.35 -12.87
C ASP A 350 -5.19 -13.98 -14.25
N PHE A 351 -6.06 -13.39 -15.04
CA PHE A 351 -6.24 -13.75 -16.43
C PHE A 351 -6.58 -12.52 -17.26
N SER A 352 -6.17 -12.55 -18.53
CA SER A 352 -6.54 -11.52 -19.48
C SER A 352 -6.80 -12.08 -20.88
N LEU A 353 -7.73 -11.42 -21.57
CA LEU A 353 -8.05 -11.68 -22.95
C LEU A 353 -7.74 -10.42 -23.75
N HIS A 354 -7.01 -10.59 -24.85
CA HIS A 354 -6.53 -9.52 -25.71
C HIS A 354 -7.10 -9.72 -27.11
N TYR A 355 -7.86 -8.76 -27.58
CA TYR A 355 -8.49 -8.79 -28.90
C TYR A 355 -8.02 -7.65 -29.79
N ARG A 356 -7.44 -7.96 -30.96
CA ARG A 356 -6.98 -7.02 -31.98
C ARG A 356 -7.90 -7.10 -33.22
N PRO A 357 -8.93 -6.27 -33.32
CA PRO A 357 -9.92 -6.35 -34.42
C PRO A 357 -9.30 -6.37 -35.81
N PHE A 358 -8.21 -5.62 -35.99
CA PHE A 358 -7.51 -5.48 -37.28
C PHE A 358 -6.34 -6.46 -37.44
N GLY A 359 -6.01 -7.27 -36.43
CA GLY A 359 -4.88 -8.19 -36.43
C GLY A 359 -3.53 -7.50 -36.13
N ASP A 360 -3.54 -6.21 -35.84
CA ASP A 360 -2.36 -5.39 -35.52
C ASP A 360 -2.60 -4.55 -34.25
N GLU A 361 -1.62 -3.69 -33.91
CA GLU A 361 -1.65 -2.84 -32.71
C GLU A 361 -2.39 -1.51 -32.89
N LYS A 362 -3.11 -1.30 -34.00
CA LYS A 362 -3.92 -0.09 -34.20
C LYS A 362 -5.03 0.05 -33.16
N LEU A 363 -5.61 -1.09 -32.77
CA LEU A 363 -6.57 -1.19 -31.68
C LEU A 363 -6.44 -2.56 -31.01
N GLU A 364 -6.25 -2.55 -29.72
CA GLU A 364 -6.27 -3.72 -28.84
C GLU A 364 -7.31 -3.49 -27.74
N VAL A 365 -8.23 -4.42 -27.58
CA VAL A 365 -9.21 -4.46 -26.48
C VAL A 365 -8.73 -5.50 -25.48
N ILE A 366 -8.53 -5.07 -24.23
CA ILE A 366 -7.99 -5.92 -23.16
C ILE A 366 -9.02 -6.02 -22.06
N TRP A 367 -9.48 -7.24 -21.78
CA TRP A 367 -10.20 -7.56 -20.57
C TRP A 367 -9.26 -8.30 -19.61
N GLN A 368 -9.21 -7.84 -18.37
CA GLN A 368 -8.32 -8.40 -17.35
C GLN A 368 -9.04 -8.50 -16.02
N SER A 369 -8.82 -9.62 -15.33
CA SER A 369 -9.30 -9.84 -13.95
C SER A 369 -8.16 -10.37 -13.09
N LYS A 370 -8.05 -9.81 -11.88
CA LYS A 370 -7.05 -10.17 -10.88
C LYS A 370 -7.74 -10.48 -9.57
N PHE A 371 -7.26 -11.51 -8.88
CA PHE A 371 -7.73 -11.93 -7.57
C PHE A 371 -6.52 -12.21 -6.68
N GLY A 372 -6.52 -11.62 -5.50
CA GLY A 372 -5.52 -11.88 -4.47
C GLY A 372 -6.20 -12.19 -3.14
N PHE A 373 -5.76 -13.24 -2.49
CA PHE A 373 -6.25 -13.58 -1.16
C PHE A 373 -5.16 -14.25 -0.34
N GLY A 374 -5.27 -14.13 0.98
CA GLY A 374 -4.29 -14.74 1.86
C GLY A 374 -4.32 -14.21 3.27
N ASN A 375 -3.31 -14.62 4.00
CA ASN A 375 -3.09 -14.27 5.39
C ASN A 375 -1.76 -13.57 5.54
N THR A 376 -1.72 -12.52 6.35
CA THR A 376 -0.48 -11.77 6.62
C THR A 376 -0.61 -10.96 7.89
N VAL A 377 0.53 -10.66 8.51
CA VAL A 377 0.56 -9.69 9.61
C VAL A 377 0.80 -8.29 9.03
N TYR A 378 0.00 -7.33 9.46
CA TYR A 378 0.10 -5.94 9.05
C TYR A 378 0.35 -5.03 10.25
N GLN A 379 1.27 -4.08 10.09
CA GLN A 379 1.53 -3.03 11.08
C GLN A 379 0.95 -1.70 10.57
N GLY A 380 -0.11 -1.25 11.20
CA GLY A 380 -0.68 0.09 11.03
C GLY A 380 -0.54 0.90 12.30
N ALA A 381 -1.61 1.60 12.72
CA ALA A 381 -1.68 2.22 14.04
C ALA A 381 -1.57 1.15 15.15
N ASN A 382 -2.24 0.03 14.96
CA ASN A 382 -2.13 -1.18 15.76
C ASN A 382 -1.47 -2.30 14.95
N ARG A 383 -1.36 -3.46 15.55
CA ARG A 383 -0.93 -4.71 14.91
C ARG A 383 -2.16 -5.52 14.51
N TYR A 384 -2.25 -5.89 13.24
CA TYR A 384 -3.40 -6.59 12.68
C TYR A 384 -2.97 -7.94 12.11
N TYR A 385 -3.85 -8.93 12.21
CA TYR A 385 -3.76 -10.15 11.43
C TYR A 385 -4.82 -10.13 10.35
N LEU A 386 -4.38 -9.95 9.11
CA LEU A 386 -5.25 -10.11 7.95
C LEU A 386 -5.44 -11.60 7.73
N ASN A 387 -6.67 -12.07 7.80
CA ASN A 387 -7.02 -13.48 7.69
C ASN A 387 -8.10 -13.67 6.63
N ASN A 388 -7.84 -14.53 5.66
CA ASN A 388 -8.71 -14.70 4.50
C ASN A 388 -9.08 -13.37 3.82
N PHE A 389 -8.16 -12.41 3.89
CA PHE A 389 -8.32 -11.12 3.20
C PHE A 389 -8.40 -11.35 1.70
N PHE A 390 -9.37 -10.72 1.05
CA PHE A 390 -9.62 -10.88 -0.37
C PHE A 390 -9.71 -9.53 -1.07
N MET A 391 -9.06 -9.44 -2.23
CA MET A 391 -9.17 -8.27 -3.10
C MET A 391 -9.24 -8.71 -4.56
N GLN A 392 -10.08 -8.04 -5.34
CA GLN A 392 -10.23 -8.30 -6.76
C GLN A 392 -10.26 -7.02 -7.58
N GLN A 393 -9.75 -7.12 -8.81
CA GLN A 393 -9.75 -6.04 -9.79
C GLN A 393 -10.25 -6.54 -11.14
N HIS A 394 -11.11 -5.76 -11.80
CA HIS A 394 -11.60 -6.04 -13.15
C HIS A 394 -11.40 -4.82 -14.02
N LYS A 395 -10.76 -4.99 -15.17
CA LYS A 395 -10.44 -3.91 -16.12
C LYS A 395 -10.91 -4.23 -17.53
N LEU A 396 -11.44 -3.19 -18.19
CA LEU A 396 -11.61 -3.15 -19.64
C LEU A 396 -10.81 -1.97 -20.19
N GLU A 397 -9.94 -2.22 -21.16
CA GLU A 397 -9.08 -1.21 -21.78
C GLU A 397 -9.16 -1.28 -23.30
N PHE A 398 -9.27 -0.13 -23.93
CA PHE A 398 -9.13 0.09 -25.37
C PHE A 398 -7.83 0.84 -25.57
N LYS A 399 -6.88 0.23 -26.27
CA LYS A 399 -5.55 0.77 -26.45
C LYS A 399 -5.15 0.77 -27.93
N GLY A 400 -4.55 1.87 -28.37
CA GLY A 400 -3.97 2.01 -29.70
C GLY A 400 -2.59 2.66 -29.62
N LYS A 401 -2.03 2.97 -30.79
CA LYS A 401 -0.70 3.58 -30.91
C LYS A 401 -0.57 4.89 -30.12
N ASN A 402 -1.62 5.72 -30.15
CA ASN A 402 -1.59 7.09 -29.63
C ASN A 402 -2.62 7.34 -28.51
N PHE A 403 -3.39 6.35 -28.12
CA PHE A 403 -4.43 6.53 -27.12
C PHE A 403 -4.63 5.28 -26.26
N PHE A 404 -5.19 5.51 -25.10
CA PHE A 404 -5.90 4.48 -24.34
C PHE A 404 -7.15 5.08 -23.67
N VAL A 405 -8.13 4.23 -23.47
CA VAL A 405 -9.30 4.47 -22.61
C VAL A 405 -9.50 3.22 -21.80
N ARG A 406 -9.54 3.34 -20.49
CA ARG A 406 -9.78 2.19 -19.63
C ARG A 406 -10.72 2.52 -18.48
N GLY A 407 -11.43 1.51 -18.03
CA GLY A 407 -12.20 1.54 -16.80
C GLY A 407 -11.90 0.30 -15.99
N TYR A 408 -11.84 0.43 -14.67
CA TYR A 408 -11.67 -0.70 -13.76
C TYR A 408 -12.39 -0.50 -12.43
N THR A 409 -12.59 -1.60 -11.74
CA THR A 409 -13.07 -1.63 -10.37
C THR A 409 -12.10 -2.39 -9.49
N THR A 410 -11.93 -1.93 -8.26
CA THR A 410 -11.23 -2.63 -7.18
C THR A 410 -12.22 -2.86 -6.05
N THR A 411 -12.34 -4.09 -5.58
CA THR A 411 -13.20 -4.46 -4.45
C THR A 411 -12.37 -5.22 -3.45
N GLU A 412 -12.53 -4.92 -2.18
CA GLU A 412 -11.89 -5.67 -1.10
C GLU A 412 -12.93 -6.23 -0.12
N ASP A 413 -12.52 -7.29 0.58
CA ASP A 413 -13.25 -7.94 1.67
C ASP A 413 -12.25 -8.22 2.80
N GLY A 414 -12.52 -7.69 3.98
CA GLY A 414 -11.68 -7.88 5.18
C GLY A 414 -11.59 -9.32 5.66
N GLY A 415 -12.48 -10.20 5.21
CA GLY A 415 -12.50 -11.61 5.58
C GLY A 415 -12.70 -11.83 7.09
N GLU A 416 -11.77 -12.57 7.67
CA GLU A 416 -11.73 -12.88 9.11
C GLU A 416 -10.62 -12.08 9.84
N SER A 417 -10.18 -10.97 9.26
CA SER A 417 -9.14 -10.11 9.81
C SER A 417 -9.54 -9.49 11.13
N TYR A 418 -8.56 -9.28 12.01
CA TYR A 418 -8.79 -8.71 13.34
C TYR A 418 -7.61 -7.89 13.83
N ASP A 419 -7.89 -7.03 14.82
CA ASP A 419 -6.95 -6.18 15.54
C ASP A 419 -6.44 -6.90 16.78
N MET A 420 -5.12 -7.11 16.91
CA MET A 420 -4.52 -7.86 18.01
C MET A 420 -4.61 -7.11 19.34
N LEU A 421 -4.54 -5.77 19.30
CA LEU A 421 -4.69 -4.95 20.52
C LEU A 421 -6.07 -5.14 21.15
N PHE A 422 -7.13 -4.95 20.35
CA PHE A 422 -8.50 -5.16 20.85
C PHE A 422 -8.79 -6.62 21.16
N THR A 423 -8.13 -7.57 20.50
CA THR A 423 -8.21 -8.98 20.84
C THR A 423 -7.73 -9.24 22.25
N GLY A 424 -6.52 -8.78 22.61
CA GLY A 424 -5.98 -8.93 23.96
C GLY A 424 -6.85 -8.25 25.03
N ILE A 425 -7.27 -7.00 24.77
CA ILE A 425 -8.16 -6.24 25.66
C ILE A 425 -9.47 -7.00 25.91
N ASN A 426 -10.13 -7.45 24.85
CA ASN A 426 -11.49 -8.00 24.99
C ASN A 426 -11.51 -9.45 25.47
N ILE A 427 -10.46 -10.23 25.26
CA ILE A 427 -10.29 -11.52 25.96
C ILE A 427 -10.22 -11.29 27.46
N ASN A 428 -9.44 -10.31 27.91
CA ASN A 428 -9.38 -9.93 29.33
C ASN A 428 -10.75 -9.49 29.88
N ARG A 429 -11.50 -8.69 29.12
CA ARG A 429 -12.84 -8.21 29.53
C ARG A 429 -13.88 -9.32 29.60
N LYS A 430 -13.78 -10.35 28.76
CA LYS A 430 -14.64 -11.54 28.84
C LYS A 430 -14.41 -12.36 30.10
N ALA A 431 -13.22 -12.36 30.67
CA ALA A 431 -12.95 -12.97 31.95
C ALA A 431 -13.45 -12.06 33.10
N LYS A 432 -13.09 -10.78 33.03
CA LYS A 432 -13.39 -9.83 34.12
C LYS A 432 -13.43 -8.40 33.55
N SER A 433 -14.49 -7.63 33.83
CA SER A 433 -14.57 -6.23 33.44
C SER A 433 -13.40 -5.43 33.97
N ASP A 434 -13.05 -4.31 33.31
CA ASP A 434 -11.94 -3.45 33.77
C ASP A 434 -12.21 -2.92 35.17
N ALA A 435 -13.45 -2.46 35.46
CA ALA A 435 -13.85 -2.00 36.76
C ALA A 435 -13.70 -3.07 37.87
N THR A 436 -14.11 -4.31 37.60
CA THR A 436 -13.97 -5.42 38.54
C THR A 436 -12.50 -5.76 38.77
N TRP A 437 -11.68 -5.81 37.68
CA TRP A 437 -10.27 -6.14 37.78
C TRP A 437 -9.49 -5.11 38.62
N PHE A 438 -9.68 -3.81 38.35
CA PHE A 438 -9.02 -2.74 39.10
C PHE A 438 -9.55 -2.66 40.54
N GLY A 439 -10.84 -2.90 40.76
CA GLY A 439 -11.42 -2.99 42.11
C GLY A 439 -10.86 -4.14 42.92
N ASP A 440 -10.69 -5.32 42.30
CA ASP A 440 -10.05 -6.48 42.94
C ASP A 440 -8.58 -6.19 43.27
N TYR A 441 -7.84 -5.58 42.34
CA TYR A 441 -6.46 -5.18 42.54
C TYR A 441 -6.33 -4.23 43.74
N ALA A 442 -7.12 -3.17 43.73
CA ALA A 442 -7.10 -2.17 44.82
C ALA A 442 -7.42 -2.79 46.19
N ARG A 443 -8.46 -3.64 46.28
CA ARG A 443 -8.83 -4.32 47.54
C ARG A 443 -7.73 -5.25 48.03
N ALA A 444 -7.13 -6.04 47.14
CA ALA A 444 -6.08 -6.98 47.51
C ALA A 444 -4.77 -6.25 47.87
N TYR A 445 -4.43 -5.16 47.17
CA TYR A 445 -3.29 -4.32 47.54
C TYR A 445 -3.47 -3.70 48.94
N ALA A 446 -4.61 -3.06 49.16
CA ALA A 446 -4.90 -2.45 50.45
C ALA A 446 -4.88 -3.48 51.61
N GLY A 447 -5.51 -4.63 51.43
CA GLY A 447 -5.47 -5.72 52.42
C GLY A 447 -4.04 -6.24 52.63
N SER A 448 -3.27 -6.46 51.58
CA SER A 448 -1.89 -6.95 51.67
C SER A 448 -0.97 -5.95 52.37
N SER A 449 -1.07 -4.68 52.03
CA SER A 449 -0.24 -3.62 52.61
C SER A 449 -0.65 -3.26 54.06
N LEU A 450 -1.95 -2.96 54.25
CA LEU A 450 -2.45 -2.41 55.53
C LEU A 450 -2.77 -3.47 56.60
N VAL A 451 -3.23 -4.67 56.17
CA VAL A 451 -3.59 -5.75 57.09
C VAL A 451 -2.47 -6.75 57.29
N LEU A 452 -1.81 -7.16 56.19
CA LEU A 452 -0.76 -8.15 56.26
C LEU A 452 0.65 -7.53 56.40
N GLY A 453 0.81 -6.21 56.25
CA GLY A 453 2.07 -5.51 56.38
C GLY A 453 3.12 -5.87 55.33
N LEU A 454 2.71 -6.32 54.14
CA LEU A 454 3.60 -6.67 53.07
C LEU A 454 4.30 -5.44 52.51
N LEU A 455 5.53 -5.61 52.02
CA LEU A 455 6.25 -4.57 51.29
C LEU A 455 5.50 -4.19 50.01
N PRO A 456 5.66 -2.97 49.46
CA PRO A 456 4.94 -2.52 48.29
C PRO A 456 5.03 -3.49 47.08
N SER A 457 6.21 -4.03 46.79
CA SER A 457 6.41 -5.00 45.69
C SER A 457 5.65 -6.32 45.91
N GLU A 458 5.63 -6.81 47.15
CA GLU A 458 4.88 -8.03 47.53
C GLU A 458 3.38 -7.79 47.47
N ALA A 459 2.92 -6.62 47.96
CA ALA A 459 1.53 -6.21 47.94
C ALA A 459 1.02 -6.06 46.46
N HIS A 460 1.84 -5.50 45.57
CA HIS A 460 1.52 -5.43 44.12
C HIS A 460 1.44 -6.83 43.50
N ALA A 461 2.36 -7.74 43.80
CA ALA A 461 2.35 -9.10 43.32
C ALA A 461 1.11 -9.88 43.79
N ALA A 462 0.77 -9.76 45.06
CA ALA A 462 -0.42 -10.36 45.66
C ALA A 462 -1.73 -9.79 45.05
N ALA A 463 -1.78 -8.47 44.84
CA ALA A 463 -2.92 -7.78 44.24
C ALA A 463 -3.13 -8.23 42.79
N ARG A 464 -2.04 -8.34 41.99
CA ARG A 464 -2.11 -8.84 40.61
C ARG A 464 -2.58 -10.29 40.56
N ASN A 465 -2.06 -11.14 41.43
CA ASN A 465 -2.46 -12.54 41.50
C ASN A 465 -3.95 -12.70 41.84
N PHE A 466 -4.49 -11.89 42.78
CA PHE A 466 -5.92 -11.87 43.06
C PHE A 466 -6.73 -11.34 41.88
N ALA A 467 -6.32 -10.24 41.28
CA ALA A 467 -7.03 -9.62 40.15
C ALA A 467 -7.06 -10.53 38.92
N ASP A 468 -5.96 -11.24 38.65
CA ASP A 468 -5.86 -12.14 37.47
C ASP A 468 -6.48 -13.52 37.75
N ASN A 469 -6.16 -14.14 38.88
CA ASN A 469 -6.39 -15.56 39.14
C ASN A 469 -7.45 -15.85 40.22
N ASN A 470 -8.04 -14.84 40.86
CA ASN A 470 -8.95 -14.95 41.98
C ASN A 470 -8.33 -15.65 43.21
N ILE A 471 -6.99 -15.61 43.32
CA ILE A 471 -6.29 -16.18 44.47
C ILE A 471 -6.14 -15.10 45.55
N SER A 472 -6.96 -15.17 46.59
CA SER A 472 -6.89 -14.25 47.70
C SER A 472 -5.57 -14.39 48.44
N PRO A 473 -4.91 -13.27 48.84
CA PRO A 473 -3.78 -13.34 49.74
C PRO A 473 -4.18 -14.07 51.04
N THR A 474 -3.29 -14.93 51.53
CA THR A 474 -3.54 -15.76 52.70
C THR A 474 -3.91 -14.88 53.89
N GLY A 475 -5.05 -15.16 54.56
CA GLY A 475 -5.56 -14.40 55.65
C GLY A 475 -6.58 -13.29 55.35
N LEU A 476 -6.77 -12.94 54.04
CA LEU A 476 -7.73 -11.88 53.69
C LEU A 476 -9.12 -12.39 53.31
N GLY A 477 -9.24 -13.64 52.81
CA GLY A 477 -10.52 -14.23 52.41
C GLY A 477 -11.29 -13.47 51.34
N LEU A 478 -10.60 -12.77 50.41
CA LEU A 478 -11.22 -11.96 49.36
C LEU A 478 -11.89 -12.85 48.30
N VAL A 479 -13.04 -12.40 47.85
CA VAL A 479 -13.81 -13.07 46.75
C VAL A 479 -13.97 -12.09 45.58
N SER A 480 -13.71 -12.56 44.40
CA SER A 480 -13.94 -11.83 43.15
C SER A 480 -15.27 -12.24 42.49
N SER A 481 -15.95 -11.28 41.87
CA SER A 481 -17.17 -11.55 41.09
C SER A 481 -16.89 -11.98 39.64
N GLY A 482 -15.65 -11.81 39.17
CA GLY A 482 -15.26 -12.18 37.82
C GLY A 482 -14.62 -13.57 37.71
N LYS A 483 -14.37 -14.03 36.48
CA LYS A 483 -13.60 -15.25 36.19
C LYS A 483 -12.10 -14.99 36.30
N PRO A 484 -11.30 -16.04 36.61
CA PRO A 484 -9.86 -15.98 36.41
C PRO A 484 -9.50 -15.64 34.96
N ARG A 485 -8.32 -15.01 34.76
CA ARG A 485 -7.78 -14.72 33.44
C ARG A 485 -7.66 -16.00 32.61
N PHE A 486 -8.08 -15.92 31.35
CA PHE A 486 -7.94 -17.05 30.44
C PHE A 486 -6.46 -17.29 30.08
N ILE A 487 -6.00 -18.53 30.24
CA ILE A 487 -4.60 -18.89 30.01
C ILE A 487 -4.44 -19.39 28.57
N PRO A 488 -3.49 -18.81 27.79
CA PRO A 488 -3.18 -19.29 26.43
C PRO A 488 -2.99 -20.82 26.38
N GLY A 489 -3.46 -21.46 25.32
CA GLY A 489 -3.42 -22.92 25.12
C GLY A 489 -4.58 -23.68 25.77
N THR A 490 -5.40 -23.08 26.64
CA THR A 490 -6.58 -23.71 27.22
C THR A 490 -7.82 -23.61 26.33
N ALA A 491 -8.78 -24.52 26.49
CA ALA A 491 -10.06 -24.48 25.79
C ALA A 491 -10.84 -23.17 26.05
N ALA A 492 -10.85 -22.68 27.29
CA ALA A 492 -11.52 -21.45 27.66
C ALA A 492 -10.89 -20.22 26.96
N PHE A 493 -9.56 -20.16 26.84
CA PHE A 493 -8.89 -19.12 26.08
C PHE A 493 -9.27 -19.19 24.60
N LYS A 494 -9.23 -20.37 24.00
CA LYS A 494 -9.57 -20.57 22.58
C LYS A 494 -11.01 -20.17 22.29
N GLU A 495 -11.93 -20.50 23.16
CA GLU A 495 -13.34 -20.10 23.05
C GLU A 495 -13.49 -18.57 23.12
N ALA A 496 -12.88 -17.93 24.12
CA ALA A 496 -12.91 -16.48 24.29
C ALA A 496 -12.25 -15.77 23.08
N PHE A 497 -11.10 -16.25 22.63
CA PHE A 497 -10.39 -15.76 21.45
C PHE A 497 -11.29 -15.81 20.20
N ASN A 498 -11.88 -16.98 19.90
CA ASN A 498 -12.75 -17.14 18.72
C ASN A 498 -13.97 -16.22 18.77
N GLN A 499 -14.57 -16.04 19.95
CA GLN A 499 -15.70 -15.11 20.12
C GLN A 499 -15.28 -13.64 19.88
N VAL A 500 -14.09 -13.25 20.35
CA VAL A 500 -13.58 -11.89 20.23
C VAL A 500 -13.23 -11.56 18.80
N ILE A 501 -12.51 -12.44 18.09
CA ILE A 501 -12.14 -12.19 16.69
C ILE A 501 -13.32 -12.28 15.71
N ALA A 502 -14.45 -12.85 16.10
CA ALA A 502 -15.66 -12.89 15.30
C ALA A 502 -16.59 -11.69 15.52
N ASP A 503 -16.42 -10.94 16.61
CA ASP A 503 -17.26 -9.80 16.99
C ASP A 503 -16.70 -8.51 16.37
N PRO A 504 -17.48 -7.81 15.51
CA PRO A 504 -17.03 -6.56 14.89
C PRO A 504 -17.16 -5.32 15.80
N ASN A 505 -17.74 -5.44 16.99
CA ASN A 505 -17.79 -4.34 17.93
C ASN A 505 -16.46 -4.24 18.69
N VAL A 506 -15.66 -3.23 18.42
CA VAL A 506 -14.33 -3.04 19.02
C VAL A 506 -14.33 -2.94 20.56
N LEU A 507 -15.47 -2.61 21.18
CA LEU A 507 -15.61 -2.58 22.64
C LEU A 507 -15.73 -3.97 23.28
N THR A 508 -16.11 -4.98 22.50
CA THR A 508 -16.34 -6.37 22.93
C THR A 508 -15.62 -7.41 22.07
N GLY A 509 -15.19 -7.03 20.89
CA GLY A 509 -14.52 -7.85 19.86
C GLY A 509 -13.38 -7.14 19.17
N SER A 510 -12.95 -7.67 18.04
CA SER A 510 -11.79 -7.13 17.30
C SER A 510 -11.85 -7.34 15.79
N LYS A 511 -12.95 -7.90 15.27
CA LYS A 511 -13.08 -8.18 13.83
C LYS A 511 -13.07 -6.90 13.00
N LEU A 512 -12.27 -6.88 11.94
CA LEU A 512 -12.29 -5.81 10.93
C LEU A 512 -13.40 -6.12 9.90
N VAL A 513 -14.23 -5.14 9.60
CA VAL A 513 -15.27 -5.24 8.58
C VAL A 513 -14.95 -4.27 7.46
N ASP A 514 -14.81 -4.82 6.25
CA ASP A 514 -14.57 -4.03 5.06
C ASP A 514 -15.16 -4.71 3.83
N ASN A 515 -15.92 -3.95 3.04
CA ASN A 515 -16.46 -4.31 1.73
C ASN A 515 -16.41 -3.10 0.80
N SER A 516 -15.35 -2.33 0.88
CA SER A 516 -15.19 -1.08 0.14
C SER A 516 -14.81 -1.32 -1.31
N ARG A 517 -15.07 -0.30 -2.16
CA ARG A 517 -14.85 -0.38 -3.61
C ARG A 517 -14.32 0.93 -4.16
N ILE A 518 -13.58 0.80 -5.27
CA ILE A 518 -13.20 1.92 -6.14
C ILE A 518 -13.68 1.61 -7.55
N TYR A 519 -14.30 2.59 -8.19
CA TYR A 519 -14.51 2.64 -9.62
C TYR A 519 -13.61 3.70 -10.21
N HIS A 520 -12.86 3.36 -11.25
CA HIS A 520 -11.94 4.30 -11.88
C HIS A 520 -12.02 4.21 -13.39
N SER A 521 -11.92 5.35 -14.05
CA SER A 521 -11.73 5.43 -15.50
C SER A 521 -10.70 6.49 -15.82
N ASP A 522 -9.86 6.25 -16.82
CA ASP A 522 -8.92 7.21 -17.35
C ASP A 522 -8.70 7.05 -18.85
N ALA A 523 -8.35 8.15 -19.48
CA ALA A 523 -8.09 8.22 -20.90
C ALA A 523 -6.91 9.14 -21.20
N ASN A 524 -6.20 8.84 -22.29
CA ASN A 524 -5.14 9.67 -22.82
C ASN A 524 -5.15 9.63 -24.36
N TYR A 525 -4.85 10.75 -24.99
CA TYR A 525 -4.59 10.83 -26.41
C TYR A 525 -3.32 11.65 -26.68
N ASN A 526 -2.43 11.12 -27.52
CA ASN A 526 -1.22 11.79 -27.96
C ASN A 526 -1.36 12.23 -29.43
N PHE A 527 -1.32 13.52 -29.68
CA PHE A 527 -1.53 14.15 -30.99
C PHE A 527 -0.27 14.15 -31.89
N LYS A 528 0.80 13.42 -31.54
CA LYS A 528 2.10 13.44 -32.22
C LYS A 528 2.01 13.14 -33.75
N ASP A 529 1.06 12.33 -34.17
CA ASP A 529 0.88 11.99 -35.60
C ASP A 529 -0.03 13.02 -36.31
N LEU A 530 -0.67 13.94 -35.59
CA LEU A 530 -1.57 14.99 -36.12
C LEU A 530 -0.94 16.40 -36.04
N ILE A 531 -0.05 16.61 -35.07
CA ILE A 531 0.59 17.93 -34.80
C ILE A 531 2.10 17.75 -34.90
N SER A 532 2.73 18.42 -35.88
CA SER A 532 4.19 18.30 -36.11
C SER A 532 5.02 19.31 -35.34
N ILE A 533 4.44 20.43 -34.84
CA ILE A 533 5.17 21.50 -34.17
C ILE A 533 5.68 21.10 -32.78
N ALA A 534 4.95 20.22 -32.09
CA ALA A 534 5.29 19.67 -30.78
C ALA A 534 4.48 18.39 -30.53
N GLU A 535 4.97 17.51 -29.66
CA GLU A 535 4.17 16.39 -29.17
C GLU A 535 3.25 16.89 -28.05
N ILE A 536 1.94 16.78 -28.28
CA ILE A 536 0.91 17.25 -27.34
C ILE A 536 0.11 16.04 -26.88
N GLN A 537 -0.07 15.90 -25.58
CA GLN A 537 -0.94 14.90 -24.97
C GLN A 537 -2.03 15.57 -24.16
N VAL A 538 -3.22 14.98 -24.19
CA VAL A 538 -4.36 15.37 -23.35
C VAL A 538 -4.94 14.12 -22.72
N GLY A 539 -5.28 14.20 -21.45
CA GLY A 539 -5.90 13.07 -20.76
C GLY A 539 -6.73 13.52 -19.57
N GLY A 540 -7.45 12.56 -19.02
CA GLY A 540 -8.29 12.79 -17.85
C GLY A 540 -8.60 11.51 -17.11
N SER A 541 -9.11 11.65 -15.89
CA SER A 541 -9.50 10.53 -15.04
C SER A 541 -10.72 10.89 -14.20
N PHE A 542 -11.49 9.87 -13.86
CA PHE A 542 -12.58 9.90 -12.91
C PHE A 542 -12.41 8.74 -11.94
N ARG A 543 -12.66 9.00 -10.65
CA ARG A 543 -12.62 7.99 -9.59
C ARG A 543 -13.79 8.19 -8.63
N GLN A 544 -14.47 7.11 -8.28
CA GLN A 544 -15.48 7.09 -7.25
C GLN A 544 -15.07 6.08 -6.18
N TYR A 545 -15.07 6.51 -4.94
CA TYR A 545 -14.95 5.66 -3.78
C TYR A 545 -16.33 5.27 -3.27
N GLN A 546 -16.47 4.03 -2.82
CA GLN A 546 -17.62 3.54 -2.10
C GLN A 546 -17.11 2.84 -0.83
N LEU A 547 -17.18 3.52 0.31
CA LEU A 547 -16.73 3.01 1.60
C LEU A 547 -17.85 2.21 2.24
N ASN A 548 -17.53 1.01 2.72
CA ASN A 548 -18.51 0.11 3.33
C ASN A 548 -17.89 -0.71 4.47
N SER A 549 -17.90 -0.15 5.66
CA SER A 549 -17.47 -0.80 6.92
C SER A 549 -18.65 -1.23 7.81
N GLY A 550 -19.89 -0.99 7.37
CA GLY A 550 -21.11 -1.24 8.16
C GLY A 550 -21.15 -0.44 9.46
N GLY A 551 -20.65 0.79 9.48
CA GLY A 551 -20.58 1.66 10.64
C GLY A 551 -19.51 1.28 11.67
N ARG A 552 -18.55 0.42 11.30
CA ARG A 552 -17.52 -0.06 12.24
C ARG A 552 -16.25 0.76 12.24
N ILE A 553 -15.89 1.32 11.09
CA ILE A 553 -14.70 2.17 10.92
C ILE A 553 -15.13 3.57 10.50
N TYR A 554 -16.04 3.64 9.52
CA TYR A 554 -16.58 4.89 8.99
C TYR A 554 -17.97 5.18 9.52
N THR A 555 -18.45 6.39 9.30
CA THR A 555 -19.82 6.79 9.63
C THR A 555 -20.84 6.30 8.58
N ASP A 556 -20.73 5.04 8.20
CA ASP A 556 -21.49 4.41 7.11
C ASP A 556 -22.54 3.39 7.62
N ALA A 557 -23.00 3.56 8.87
CA ALA A 557 -24.02 2.68 9.47
C ALA A 557 -25.34 2.70 8.68
N ASP A 558 -25.71 3.85 8.10
CA ASP A 558 -26.93 4.04 7.31
C ASP A 558 -26.73 3.66 5.82
N GLY A 559 -25.59 3.12 5.48
CA GLY A 559 -25.21 2.69 4.12
C GLY A 559 -23.89 3.28 3.62
N PRO A 560 -23.37 2.74 2.52
CA PRO A 560 -22.06 3.10 2.01
C PRO A 560 -21.89 4.60 1.70
N ILE A 561 -20.74 5.15 2.07
CA ILE A 561 -20.34 6.53 1.73
C ILE A 561 -19.77 6.56 0.33
N ARG A 562 -20.22 7.48 -0.51
CA ARG A 562 -19.72 7.69 -1.87
C ARG A 562 -19.19 9.09 -2.03
N TYR A 563 -18.00 9.21 -2.65
CA TYR A 563 -17.45 10.50 -3.07
C TYR A 563 -16.61 10.36 -4.34
N ASP A 564 -16.53 11.44 -5.10
CA ASP A 564 -15.96 11.47 -6.43
C ASP A 564 -14.71 12.35 -6.52
N GLU A 565 -13.81 11.94 -7.42
CA GLU A 565 -12.63 12.71 -7.81
C GLU A 565 -12.50 12.70 -9.34
N TYR A 566 -12.10 13.81 -9.93
CA TYR A 566 -11.81 13.89 -11.36
C TYR A 566 -10.61 14.79 -11.64
N GLY A 567 -9.93 14.53 -12.73
CA GLY A 567 -8.78 15.32 -13.15
C GLY A 567 -8.62 15.35 -14.66
N VAL A 568 -8.07 16.45 -15.17
CA VAL A 568 -7.71 16.61 -16.57
C VAL A 568 -6.31 17.19 -16.68
N TYR A 569 -5.56 16.76 -17.68
CA TYR A 569 -4.20 17.27 -17.89
C TYR A 569 -3.86 17.43 -19.36
N THR A 570 -2.87 18.28 -19.60
CA THR A 570 -2.18 18.38 -20.88
C THR A 570 -0.67 18.37 -20.66
N GLN A 571 0.04 17.82 -21.61
CA GLN A 571 1.51 17.83 -21.68
C GLN A 571 1.96 18.22 -23.09
N VAL A 572 2.98 19.07 -23.14
CA VAL A 572 3.65 19.48 -24.37
C VAL A 572 5.12 19.11 -24.28
N MET A 573 5.63 18.40 -25.27
CA MET A 573 7.03 18.07 -25.41
C MET A 573 7.55 18.58 -26.75
N LYS A 574 8.73 19.22 -26.73
CA LYS A 574 9.39 19.69 -27.93
C LYS A 574 10.89 19.53 -27.82
N LYS A 575 11.52 19.12 -28.93
CA LYS A 575 12.95 19.01 -29.07
C LYS A 575 13.47 20.17 -29.91
N PHE A 576 14.65 20.67 -29.56
CA PHE A 576 15.36 21.77 -30.20
C PHE A 576 16.81 21.43 -30.39
N MET A 577 17.57 22.20 -31.18
CA MET A 577 19.03 22.08 -31.37
C MET A 577 19.42 20.66 -31.80
N ASP A 578 18.86 20.17 -32.88
CA ASP A 578 19.07 18.82 -33.42
C ASP A 578 18.80 17.74 -32.33
N ASP A 579 17.68 17.85 -31.61
CA ASP A 579 17.23 16.98 -30.52
C ASP A 579 18.16 16.97 -29.30
N ARG A 580 19.06 17.95 -29.15
CA ARG A 580 19.93 18.04 -27.98
C ARG A 580 19.23 18.65 -26.76
N LEU A 581 18.29 19.55 -26.98
CA LEU A 581 17.53 20.17 -25.90
C LEU A 581 16.08 19.72 -25.99
N LYS A 582 15.62 18.97 -24.97
CA LYS A 582 14.23 18.56 -24.83
C LYS A 582 13.56 19.38 -23.73
N PHE A 583 12.48 20.04 -24.10
CA PHE A 583 11.55 20.70 -23.17
C PHE A 583 10.33 19.81 -22.95
N THR A 584 9.89 19.66 -21.70
CA THR A 584 8.60 19.05 -21.36
C THR A 584 7.88 19.94 -20.35
N GLY A 585 6.67 20.37 -20.69
CA GLY A 585 5.78 21.12 -19.81
C GLY A 585 4.46 20.39 -19.67
N SER A 586 3.94 20.25 -18.46
CA SER A 586 2.61 19.69 -18.22
C SER A 586 1.88 20.48 -17.14
N ILE A 587 0.57 20.49 -17.22
CA ILE A 587 -0.32 21.02 -16.20
C ILE A 587 -1.51 20.10 -16.06
N ARG A 588 -1.89 19.86 -14.80
CA ARG A 588 -3.06 19.07 -14.46
C ARG A 588 -3.94 19.86 -13.49
N TYR A 589 -5.24 19.75 -13.67
CA TYR A 589 -6.24 20.20 -12.73
C TYR A 589 -6.98 19.00 -12.17
N ASP A 590 -7.06 18.91 -10.85
CA ASP A 590 -7.80 17.86 -10.14
C ASP A 590 -8.82 18.48 -9.18
N LYS A 591 -9.97 17.84 -9.03
CA LYS A 591 -11.04 18.22 -8.12
C LYS A 591 -11.57 16.98 -7.41
N SER A 592 -11.53 17.01 -6.10
CA SER A 592 -12.27 16.08 -5.24
C SER A 592 -13.59 16.74 -4.81
N GLN A 593 -14.62 15.94 -4.57
CA GLN A 593 -15.91 16.41 -4.08
C GLN A 593 -15.77 17.31 -2.84
N ASN A 594 -14.92 16.93 -1.89
CA ASN A 594 -14.79 17.56 -0.58
C ASN A 594 -13.82 18.74 -0.53
N PHE A 595 -12.95 18.93 -1.52
CA PHE A 595 -11.87 19.90 -1.49
C PHE A 595 -11.92 20.84 -2.69
N LYS A 596 -11.27 22.00 -2.55
CA LYS A 596 -11.04 22.91 -3.68
C LYS A 596 -10.18 22.23 -4.74
N GLY A 597 -10.32 22.64 -6.01
CA GLY A 597 -9.50 22.13 -7.09
C GLY A 597 -8.04 22.55 -6.96
N ASN A 598 -7.13 21.68 -7.37
CA ASN A 598 -5.68 21.89 -7.35
C ASN A 598 -5.09 21.86 -8.75
N TYR A 599 -4.11 22.73 -8.99
CA TYR A 599 -3.30 22.73 -10.21
C TYR A 599 -1.92 22.18 -9.91
N SER A 600 -1.47 21.25 -10.74
CA SER A 600 -0.15 20.61 -10.64
C SER A 600 0.67 20.89 -11.91
N PRO A 601 1.38 22.03 -12.01
CA PRO A 601 2.32 22.29 -13.09
C PRO A 601 3.61 21.48 -12.92
N ARG A 602 4.22 21.12 -14.06
CA ARG A 602 5.57 20.56 -14.17
C ARG A 602 6.28 21.17 -15.37
N VAL A 603 7.53 21.53 -15.20
CA VAL A 603 8.43 21.96 -16.26
C VAL A 603 9.75 21.23 -16.11
N SER A 604 10.28 20.72 -17.21
CA SER A 604 11.58 20.06 -17.22
C SER A 604 12.35 20.32 -18.51
N LEU A 605 13.67 20.33 -18.38
CA LEU A 605 14.64 20.49 -19.47
C LEU A 605 15.64 19.35 -19.40
N VAL A 606 15.97 18.77 -20.56
CA VAL A 606 17.06 17.79 -20.70
C VAL A 606 17.97 18.29 -21.81
N TYR A 607 19.27 18.42 -21.51
CA TYR A 607 20.29 18.74 -22.49
C TYR A 607 21.21 17.55 -22.72
N SER A 608 21.27 17.06 -23.96
CA SER A 608 22.11 15.93 -24.42
C SER A 608 23.39 16.43 -25.06
N GLY A 609 24.50 16.38 -24.34
CA GLY A 609 25.84 16.81 -24.74
C GLY A 609 26.69 15.66 -25.31
N GLY A 610 27.88 16.01 -25.80
CA GLY A 610 28.82 15.11 -26.45
C GLY A 610 28.48 14.79 -27.91
N GLN A 611 29.39 14.19 -28.63
CA GLN A 611 29.16 13.81 -30.06
C GLN A 611 28.00 12.81 -30.17
N ASN A 612 27.95 11.81 -29.31
CA ASN A 612 26.95 10.72 -29.33
C ASN A 612 25.74 11.00 -28.43
N LYS A 613 25.53 12.23 -27.96
CA LYS A 613 24.44 12.59 -27.04
C LYS A 613 24.39 11.72 -25.78
N ASN A 614 25.53 11.27 -25.27
CA ASN A 614 25.67 10.32 -24.18
C ASN A 614 25.86 11.00 -22.79
N HIS A 615 25.85 12.33 -22.74
CA HIS A 615 25.87 13.13 -21.52
C HIS A 615 24.53 13.87 -21.38
N ASN A 616 23.69 13.48 -20.43
CA ASN A 616 22.37 14.09 -20.27
C ASN A 616 22.29 14.82 -18.96
N PHE A 617 22.14 16.14 -19.04
CA PHE A 617 21.88 17.03 -17.91
C PHE A 617 20.39 17.33 -17.87
N ARG A 618 19.77 17.18 -16.70
CA ARG A 618 18.35 17.43 -16.52
C ARG A 618 18.09 18.38 -15.36
N GLY A 619 17.02 19.16 -15.49
CA GLY A 619 16.47 19.97 -14.42
C GLY A 619 14.95 19.94 -14.49
N SER A 620 14.28 19.83 -13.36
CA SER A 620 12.83 19.85 -13.29
C SER A 620 12.32 20.60 -12.07
N PHE A 621 11.17 21.22 -12.26
CA PHE A 621 10.32 21.78 -11.22
C PHE A 621 8.93 21.21 -11.39
N GLN A 622 8.33 20.75 -10.29
CA GLN A 622 6.96 20.28 -10.29
C GLN A 622 6.29 20.53 -8.96
N THR A 623 4.97 20.62 -9.00
CA THR A 623 4.16 20.57 -7.79
C THR A 623 3.38 19.28 -7.76
N GLY A 624 3.03 18.86 -6.57
CA GLY A 624 2.16 17.72 -6.34
C GLY A 624 1.27 17.97 -5.15
N PHE A 625 0.25 17.16 -5.02
CA PHE A 625 -0.65 17.20 -3.88
C PHE A 625 -1.18 15.81 -3.54
N ARG A 626 -1.63 15.64 -2.31
CA ARG A 626 -2.33 14.46 -1.84
C ARG A 626 -3.66 14.88 -1.24
N ASN A 627 -4.76 14.28 -1.72
CA ASN A 627 -6.02 14.41 -1.01
C ASN A 627 -5.92 13.71 0.35
N PRO A 628 -6.60 14.21 1.37
CA PRO A 628 -6.79 13.47 2.61
C PRO A 628 -7.31 12.07 2.32
N SER A 629 -6.80 11.06 3.04
CA SER A 629 -7.24 9.67 2.87
C SER A 629 -8.72 9.51 3.24
N THR A 630 -9.29 8.36 2.92
CA THR A 630 -10.64 7.99 3.35
C THR A 630 -10.81 8.09 4.87
N GLN A 631 -9.76 7.72 5.63
CA GLN A 631 -9.75 7.85 7.09
C GLN A 631 -9.73 9.32 7.53
N ASP A 632 -8.84 10.14 6.97
CA ASP A 632 -8.76 11.57 7.30
C ASP A 632 -10.10 12.28 7.08
N GLN A 633 -10.92 11.76 6.15
CA GLN A 633 -12.19 12.33 5.76
C GLN A 633 -13.38 11.76 6.52
N TYR A 634 -13.52 10.44 6.64
CA TYR A 634 -14.78 9.78 6.99
C TYR A 634 -14.74 8.85 8.20
N ILE A 635 -13.58 8.67 8.84
CA ILE A 635 -13.52 7.83 10.05
C ILE A 635 -14.45 8.35 11.15
N GLY A 636 -15.12 7.40 11.83
CA GLY A 636 -15.95 7.66 13.02
C GLY A 636 -15.78 6.50 13.99
N PHE A 637 -14.51 6.22 14.36
CA PHE A 637 -14.14 4.97 15.01
C PHE A 637 -13.96 5.13 16.52
N ASN A 638 -14.80 4.45 17.28
CA ASN A 638 -14.75 4.44 18.74
C ASN A 638 -13.73 3.42 19.25
N VAL A 639 -12.57 3.88 19.69
CA VAL A 639 -11.51 3.02 20.26
C VAL A 639 -11.61 2.90 21.79
N GLY A 640 -12.75 3.26 22.39
CA GLY A 640 -12.98 3.22 23.82
C GLY A 640 -12.46 4.47 24.55
N SER A 641 -11.18 4.73 24.50
CA SER A 641 -10.54 5.91 25.11
C SER A 641 -10.83 7.23 24.39
N ALA A 642 -11.09 7.17 23.08
CA ALA A 642 -11.42 8.31 22.24
C ALA A 642 -12.23 7.89 21.01
N ILE A 643 -12.76 8.88 20.29
CA ILE A 643 -13.32 8.73 18.95
C ILE A 643 -12.31 9.29 17.96
N LEU A 644 -11.89 8.48 17.00
CA LEU A 644 -11.17 8.95 15.84
C LEU A 644 -12.19 9.56 14.88
N LEU A 645 -12.04 10.84 14.55
CA LEU A 645 -13.06 11.55 13.78
C LEU A 645 -12.44 12.31 12.60
N GLY A 646 -12.82 11.88 11.39
CA GLY A 646 -12.46 12.54 10.13
C GLY A 646 -13.27 13.82 9.91
N SER A 647 -12.74 14.75 9.12
CA SER A 647 -13.28 16.10 8.98
C SER A 647 -13.88 16.43 7.62
N ALA A 648 -14.30 15.45 6.82
CA ALA A 648 -15.14 15.75 5.65
C ALA A 648 -16.43 16.45 6.10
N PRO A 649 -16.92 17.48 5.38
CA PRO A 649 -18.10 18.24 5.82
C PRO A 649 -19.30 17.37 6.17
N GLU A 650 -19.58 16.34 5.39
CA GLU A 650 -20.66 15.39 5.65
C GLU A 650 -20.40 14.50 6.87
N ASN A 651 -19.15 14.14 7.15
CA ASN A 651 -18.79 13.26 8.24
C ASN A 651 -19.15 13.86 9.60
N LEU A 652 -19.02 15.18 9.71
CA LEU A 652 -19.31 15.90 10.95
C LEU A 652 -20.79 15.89 11.32
N THR A 653 -21.67 15.72 10.36
CA THR A 653 -23.12 15.55 10.58
C THR A 653 -23.53 14.09 10.66
N ARG A 654 -22.80 13.18 10.02
CA ARG A 654 -23.06 11.72 10.09
C ARG A 654 -22.70 11.15 11.47
N TYR A 655 -21.60 11.62 12.07
CA TYR A 655 -21.21 11.19 13.41
C TYR A 655 -22.15 11.81 14.46
N SER A 656 -22.80 10.95 15.24
CA SER A 656 -23.66 11.33 16.35
C SER A 656 -23.64 10.26 17.44
N GLU A 657 -23.46 10.65 18.68
CA GLU A 657 -23.48 9.77 19.84
C GLU A 657 -24.31 10.38 20.94
N THR A 658 -25.24 9.61 21.54
CA THR A 658 -26.05 10.04 22.71
C THR A 658 -25.50 9.39 23.97
N LEU A 659 -25.08 10.22 24.91
CA LEU A 659 -24.43 9.81 26.14
C LEU A 659 -25.32 10.12 27.36
N PRO A 660 -25.48 9.19 28.31
CA PRO A 660 -26.27 9.42 29.52
C PRO A 660 -25.50 10.32 30.48
N ILE A 661 -26.24 11.12 31.26
CA ILE A 661 -25.72 11.90 32.38
C ILE A 661 -26.14 11.23 33.66
N ALA A 662 -25.17 10.70 34.40
CA ALA A 662 -25.43 9.80 35.54
C ALA A 662 -25.97 10.49 36.81
N THR A 663 -25.56 11.74 37.08
CA THR A 663 -25.85 12.42 38.34
C THR A 663 -26.97 13.44 38.18
N ALA A 664 -27.83 13.59 39.20
CA ALA A 664 -28.92 14.56 39.19
C ALA A 664 -28.42 16.02 39.01
N VAL A 665 -27.27 16.36 39.60
CA VAL A 665 -26.64 17.67 39.41
C VAL A 665 -26.17 17.85 37.97
N GLY A 666 -25.52 16.83 37.38
CA GLY A 666 -25.11 16.83 35.97
C GLY A 666 -26.31 16.98 35.04
N GLN A 667 -27.42 16.30 35.30
CA GLN A 667 -28.68 16.41 34.54
C GLN A 667 -29.27 17.82 34.60
N ALA A 668 -29.20 18.49 35.76
CA ALA A 668 -29.61 19.88 35.90
C ALA A 668 -28.73 20.83 35.04
N PHE A 669 -27.41 20.63 35.04
CA PHE A 669 -26.50 21.38 34.17
C PHE A 669 -26.64 21.04 32.68
N ALA A 670 -26.93 19.80 32.37
CA ALA A 670 -27.14 19.35 30.99
C ALA A 670 -28.52 19.77 30.44
N GLY A 671 -29.49 19.97 31.30
CA GLY A 671 -30.88 20.19 30.92
C GLY A 671 -31.63 18.91 30.52
N GLY A 672 -31.14 17.73 30.96
CA GLY A 672 -31.73 16.44 30.62
C GLY A 672 -30.89 15.25 31.10
N THR A 673 -31.45 14.04 30.98
CA THR A 673 -30.80 12.78 31.40
C THR A 673 -29.74 12.25 30.42
N SER A 674 -29.68 12.80 29.22
CA SER A 674 -28.69 12.48 28.19
C SER A 674 -28.38 13.68 27.32
N VAL A 675 -27.23 13.64 26.64
CA VAL A 675 -26.80 14.66 25.69
C VAL A 675 -26.34 13.98 24.41
N THR A 676 -26.77 14.50 23.26
CA THR A 676 -26.28 14.09 21.95
C THR A 676 -25.16 15.02 21.50
N ILE A 677 -24.00 14.43 21.20
CA ILE A 677 -22.84 15.13 20.65
C ILE A 677 -22.59 14.68 19.22
N ASN A 678 -22.21 15.59 18.34
CA ASN A 678 -21.90 15.32 16.92
C ASN A 678 -20.47 15.77 16.57
N GLY A 679 -20.05 15.54 15.32
CA GLY A 679 -18.72 15.90 14.89
C GLY A 679 -18.43 17.39 14.91
N LEU A 680 -19.43 18.24 14.63
CA LEU A 680 -19.29 19.70 14.73
C LEU A 680 -19.01 20.15 16.15
N ASN A 681 -19.66 19.51 17.15
CA ASN A 681 -19.36 19.76 18.57
C ASN A 681 -17.90 19.43 18.88
N ALA A 682 -17.38 18.29 18.37
CA ALA A 682 -16.00 17.89 18.59
C ALA A 682 -15.00 18.93 18.04
N TYR A 683 -15.22 19.45 16.83
CA TYR A 683 -14.34 20.44 16.20
C TYR A 683 -14.49 21.85 16.79
N ASN A 684 -15.70 22.26 17.10
CA ASN A 684 -15.99 23.66 17.46
C ASN A 684 -16.11 23.92 18.96
N ASN A 685 -16.29 22.86 19.78
CA ASN A 685 -16.59 22.95 21.19
C ASN A 685 -15.75 21.98 22.03
N SER A 686 -14.43 22.03 21.88
CA SER A 686 -13.52 21.16 22.64
C SER A 686 -12.37 21.96 23.23
N TYR A 687 -11.74 21.39 24.24
CA TYR A 687 -10.46 21.83 24.80
C TYR A 687 -9.34 20.93 24.29
N THR A 688 -8.11 21.45 24.17
CA THR A 688 -6.95 20.61 23.88
C THR A 688 -6.68 19.64 25.05
N ALA A 689 -6.35 18.39 24.77
CA ALA A 689 -6.09 17.40 25.81
C ALA A 689 -4.95 17.82 26.76
N SER A 690 -3.92 18.50 26.23
CA SER A 690 -2.81 19.05 27.03
C SER A 690 -3.28 20.12 28.04
N SER A 691 -4.24 20.99 27.67
CA SER A 691 -4.78 22.00 28.56
C SER A 691 -5.66 21.36 29.67
N ILE A 692 -6.39 20.30 29.35
CA ILE A 692 -7.13 19.51 30.34
C ILE A 692 -6.17 18.86 31.34
N ALA A 693 -5.07 18.26 30.87
CA ALA A 693 -4.07 17.67 31.77
C ALA A 693 -3.45 18.71 32.71
N ALA A 694 -3.11 19.89 32.17
CA ALA A 694 -2.59 21.01 32.99
C ALA A 694 -3.63 21.52 34.00
N PHE A 695 -4.90 21.64 33.63
CA PHE A 695 -6.01 21.97 34.54
C PHE A 695 -6.19 20.90 35.60
N SER A 696 -6.22 19.64 35.26
CA SER A 696 -6.40 18.53 36.21
C SER A 696 -5.28 18.46 37.24
N ALA A 697 -4.04 18.83 36.86
CA ALA A 697 -2.90 18.86 37.79
C ALA A 697 -2.91 20.05 38.74
N THR A 698 -3.54 21.18 38.39
CA THR A 698 -3.40 22.44 39.13
C THR A 698 -4.73 23.01 39.67
N GLY A 699 -5.87 22.59 39.13
CA GLY A 699 -7.17 23.22 39.33
C GLY A 699 -7.36 24.59 38.71
N ASN A 700 -6.34 25.11 37.98
CA ASN A 700 -6.36 26.47 37.43
C ASN A 700 -7.10 26.51 36.08
N THR A 701 -8.29 27.08 36.07
CA THR A 701 -9.15 27.23 34.89
C THR A 701 -8.54 28.11 33.80
N ALA A 702 -7.61 29.03 34.13
CA ALA A 702 -6.93 29.88 33.14
C ALA A 702 -5.97 29.10 32.24
N LEU A 703 -5.67 27.83 32.55
CA LEU A 703 -4.86 26.95 31.70
C LEU A 703 -5.68 26.25 30.62
N LEU A 704 -7.00 26.23 30.71
CA LEU A 704 -7.86 25.66 29.69
C LEU A 704 -7.77 26.45 28.40
N ARG A 705 -7.63 25.72 27.28
CA ARG A 705 -7.53 26.30 25.96
C ARG A 705 -8.53 25.61 25.03
N LYS A 706 -9.43 26.43 24.48
CA LYS A 706 -10.33 25.99 23.43
C LYS A 706 -9.51 25.57 22.21
N THR A 707 -9.95 24.48 21.57
CA THR A 707 -9.39 24.05 20.29
C THR A 707 -9.67 25.06 19.19
N ASN A 708 -8.67 25.32 18.38
CA ASN A 708 -8.81 26.04 17.12
C ASN A 708 -8.26 25.12 16.03
N VAL A 709 -9.11 24.23 15.50
CA VAL A 709 -8.73 23.19 14.55
C VAL A 709 -9.45 23.40 13.24
N ASP A 710 -8.67 23.61 12.19
CA ASP A 710 -9.20 23.64 10.83
C ASP A 710 -9.57 22.21 10.37
N PHE A 711 -10.54 22.13 9.46
CA PHE A 711 -10.83 20.92 8.74
C PHE A 711 -9.65 20.54 7.85
N VAL A 712 -9.50 19.22 7.62
CA VAL A 712 -8.40 18.69 6.82
C VAL A 712 -8.42 19.25 5.40
N LYS A 713 -7.23 19.57 4.89
CA LYS A 713 -6.96 20.11 3.54
C LYS A 713 -5.96 19.20 2.81
N PRO A 714 -5.90 19.21 1.48
CA PRO A 714 -4.87 18.50 0.75
C PRO A 714 -3.46 18.91 1.17
N GLU A 715 -2.57 17.91 1.28
CA GLU A 715 -1.13 18.17 1.41
C GLU A 715 -0.56 18.64 0.08
N GLU A 716 0.42 19.52 0.10
CA GLU A 716 1.05 20.08 -1.09
C GLU A 716 2.57 19.92 -1.05
N VAL A 717 3.18 19.71 -2.20
CA VAL A 717 4.63 19.67 -2.37
C VAL A 717 5.09 20.52 -3.55
N LYS A 718 6.21 21.23 -3.37
CA LYS A 718 7.01 21.85 -4.42
C LYS A 718 8.33 21.09 -4.49
N ALA A 719 8.61 20.49 -5.64
CA ALA A 719 9.77 19.63 -5.84
C ALA A 719 10.69 20.22 -6.94
N PHE A 720 11.96 20.33 -6.62
CA PHE A 720 13.03 20.73 -7.52
C PHE A 720 14.01 19.56 -7.64
N GLU A 721 14.44 19.28 -8.85
CA GLU A 721 15.41 18.21 -9.11
C GLU A 721 16.38 18.65 -10.19
N VAL A 722 17.66 18.33 -10.00
CA VAL A 722 18.71 18.39 -11.01
C VAL A 722 19.39 17.04 -11.11
N GLY A 723 19.87 16.68 -12.30
CA GLY A 723 20.54 15.38 -12.45
C GLY A 723 21.43 15.30 -13.68
N TYR A 724 22.28 14.31 -13.66
CA TYR A 724 23.19 13.94 -14.74
C TYR A 724 23.15 12.45 -14.96
N ARG A 725 22.97 12.04 -16.22
CA ARG A 725 23.07 10.67 -16.70
C ARG A 725 24.05 10.53 -17.82
N SER A 726 24.81 9.47 -17.78
CA SER A 726 25.76 9.19 -18.86
C SER A 726 26.05 7.70 -18.96
N TYR A 727 26.39 7.27 -20.19
CA TYR A 727 26.97 5.96 -20.45
C TYR A 727 28.25 6.11 -21.23
N ILE A 728 29.37 5.80 -20.60
CA ILE A 728 30.71 5.99 -21.14
C ILE A 728 31.57 4.78 -20.78
N ASN A 729 32.24 4.19 -21.78
CA ASN A 729 33.18 3.09 -21.56
C ASN A 729 32.62 1.96 -20.68
N ASN A 730 31.44 1.48 -21.00
CA ASN A 730 30.72 0.42 -20.25
C ASN A 730 30.39 0.79 -18.79
N THR A 731 30.43 2.08 -18.48
CA THR A 731 30.06 2.61 -17.16
C THR A 731 28.79 3.45 -17.27
N SER A 732 27.78 3.05 -16.55
CA SER A 732 26.54 3.80 -16.34
C SER A 732 26.68 4.71 -15.14
N ILE A 733 26.34 5.98 -15.29
CA ILE A 733 26.37 7.00 -14.23
C ILE A 733 25.01 7.65 -14.18
N ASP A 734 24.39 7.68 -13.00
CA ASP A 734 23.16 8.44 -12.74
C ASP A 734 23.28 9.16 -11.39
N ILE A 735 23.37 10.48 -11.44
CA ILE A 735 23.49 11.32 -10.25
C ILE A 735 22.33 12.31 -10.27
N ASN A 736 21.68 12.50 -9.14
CA ASN A 736 20.64 13.50 -8.98
C ASN A 736 20.67 14.13 -7.59
N GLY A 737 20.20 15.37 -7.51
CA GLY A 737 19.93 16.07 -6.27
C GLY A 737 18.53 16.64 -6.30
N TYR A 738 17.86 16.63 -5.14
CA TYR A 738 16.49 17.12 -5.02
C TYR A 738 16.30 18.00 -3.78
N TYR A 739 15.35 18.92 -3.89
CA TYR A 739 14.86 19.72 -2.78
C TYR A 739 13.33 19.79 -2.85
N ASN A 740 12.67 19.38 -1.76
CA ASN A 740 11.23 19.40 -1.65
C ASN A 740 10.78 20.26 -0.48
N GLU A 741 9.73 21.05 -0.68
CA GLU A 741 9.04 21.81 0.36
C GLU A 741 7.59 21.31 0.44
N TYR A 742 7.19 20.86 1.62
CA TYR A 742 5.86 20.34 1.91
C TYR A 742 5.09 21.29 2.82
N ASN A 743 3.81 21.48 2.51
CA ASN A 743 2.88 22.28 3.28
C ASN A 743 1.63 21.47 3.61
N ASN A 744 0.91 21.88 4.64
CA ASN A 744 -0.37 21.31 5.04
C ASN A 744 -0.27 19.80 5.38
N PHE A 745 0.80 19.35 6.02
CA PHE A 745 0.92 17.95 6.41
C PHE A 745 -0.25 17.57 7.32
N ILE A 746 -0.91 16.44 7.00
CA ILE A 746 -2.02 15.91 7.78
C ILE A 746 -1.48 15.19 9.00
N GLY A 747 -2.06 15.53 10.14
CA GLY A 747 -1.85 14.93 11.43
C GLY A 747 -3.15 14.82 12.20
N ASN A 748 -3.02 14.58 13.49
CA ASN A 748 -4.17 14.53 14.38
C ASN A 748 -3.92 15.32 15.67
N LEU A 749 -5.01 15.74 16.32
CA LEU A 749 -5.00 16.45 17.59
C LEU A 749 -5.98 15.78 18.56
N ASN A 750 -5.48 15.45 19.75
CA ASN A 750 -6.32 14.93 20.83
C ASN A 750 -7.01 16.08 21.56
N VAL A 751 -8.33 15.99 21.65
CA VAL A 751 -9.20 17.00 22.27
C VAL A 751 -10.23 16.37 23.17
N VAL A 752 -10.83 17.18 24.04
CA VAL A 752 -11.89 16.76 24.97
C VAL A 752 -13.06 17.72 24.83
N ALA A 753 -14.21 17.18 24.44
CA ALA A 753 -15.46 17.92 24.34
C ALA A 753 -16.25 17.81 25.67
N PRO A 754 -16.68 18.90 26.26
CA PRO A 754 -17.67 18.87 27.33
C PRO A 754 -19.03 18.45 26.75
N LEU A 755 -19.75 17.58 27.42
CA LEU A 755 -21.08 17.14 26.98
C LEU A 755 -22.13 18.25 27.03
N TYR A 756 -21.92 19.23 27.87
CA TYR A 756 -22.79 20.40 27.97
C TYR A 756 -21.97 21.67 28.26
N GLY A 757 -22.53 22.81 27.94
CA GLY A 757 -21.84 24.09 28.01
C GLY A 757 -20.98 24.36 26.77
N THR A 758 -20.26 25.47 26.79
CA THR A 758 -19.39 25.91 25.67
C THR A 758 -17.95 26.02 26.15
N ALA A 759 -17.04 25.38 25.41
CA ALA A 759 -15.62 25.48 25.69
C ALA A 759 -15.10 26.90 25.48
N GLN A 760 -14.30 27.37 26.43
CA GLN A 760 -13.71 28.71 26.48
C GLN A 760 -12.25 28.60 26.94
N ASP A 761 -11.41 29.56 26.64
CA ASP A 761 -10.03 29.62 27.11
C ASP A 761 -9.94 29.78 28.63
N ALA A 762 -10.85 30.57 29.21
CA ALA A 762 -10.96 30.78 30.64
C ALA A 762 -12.45 30.76 31.05
N PRO A 763 -13.03 29.58 31.35
CA PRO A 763 -14.43 29.50 31.73
C PRO A 763 -14.69 30.22 33.08
N ASN A 764 -15.84 30.88 33.21
CA ASN A 764 -16.22 31.62 34.39
C ASN A 764 -16.64 30.66 35.51
N ALA A 765 -15.74 30.40 36.45
CA ALA A 765 -16.02 29.50 37.59
C ALA A 765 -17.04 30.07 38.61
N ALA A 766 -17.25 31.38 38.60
CA ALA A 766 -18.20 32.08 39.49
C ALA A 766 -19.61 32.19 38.88
N GLY A 767 -19.80 31.79 37.59
CA GLY A 767 -21.10 31.79 36.92
C GLY A 767 -22.07 30.77 37.51
N GLY A 768 -23.36 30.97 37.27
CA GLY A 768 -24.41 30.02 37.65
C GLY A 768 -24.64 28.94 36.56
N PRO A 769 -25.59 28.03 36.74
CA PRO A 769 -25.94 26.96 35.78
C PRO A 769 -26.38 27.46 34.41
N THR A 770 -26.71 28.73 34.26
CA THR A 770 -27.07 29.40 32.99
C THR A 770 -25.86 29.88 32.22
N ASP A 771 -24.66 30.01 32.84
CA ASP A 771 -23.44 30.42 32.21
C ASP A 771 -22.80 29.22 31.46
N LEU A 772 -22.61 29.34 30.15
CA LEU A 772 -22.15 28.25 29.28
C LEU A 772 -20.71 27.80 29.59
N GLY A 773 -19.86 28.72 30.03
CA GLY A 773 -18.49 28.42 30.45
C GLY A 773 -18.47 27.65 31.80
N THR A 774 -19.30 28.08 32.75
CA THR A 774 -19.49 27.35 34.03
C THR A 774 -20.04 25.93 33.80
N ARG A 775 -20.99 25.79 32.87
CA ARG A 775 -21.52 24.46 32.51
C ARG A 775 -20.42 23.56 31.91
N SER A 776 -19.57 24.08 31.02
CA SER A 776 -18.46 23.30 30.45
C SER A 776 -17.44 22.91 31.53
N LEU A 777 -17.10 23.82 32.45
CA LEU A 777 -16.22 23.52 33.59
C LEU A 777 -16.80 22.41 34.50
N HIS A 778 -18.08 22.49 34.81
CA HIS A 778 -18.78 21.46 35.58
C HIS A 778 -18.75 20.11 34.85
N ALA A 779 -18.92 20.11 33.52
CA ALA A 779 -18.80 18.88 32.72
C ALA A 779 -17.42 18.24 32.83
N LEU A 780 -16.33 19.04 32.73
CA LEU A 780 -14.96 18.59 32.91
C LEU A 780 -14.71 18.00 34.31
N GLN A 781 -15.12 18.72 35.35
CA GLN A 781 -14.90 18.30 36.75
C GLN A 781 -15.63 17.01 37.15
N ASN A 782 -16.75 16.72 36.48
CA ASN A 782 -17.59 15.56 36.78
C ASN A 782 -17.46 14.42 35.76
N GLY A 783 -16.48 14.49 34.86
CA GLY A 783 -16.24 13.45 33.87
C GLY A 783 -17.35 13.32 32.81
N ASN A 784 -18.22 14.33 32.67
CA ASN A 784 -19.22 14.39 31.60
C ASN A 784 -18.57 14.95 30.32
N ILE A 785 -17.68 14.17 29.73
CA ILE A 785 -16.82 14.56 28.62
C ILE A 785 -16.73 13.45 27.59
N ARG A 786 -16.33 13.82 26.35
CA ARG A 786 -15.96 12.88 25.33
C ARG A 786 -14.60 13.24 24.71
N ALA A 787 -13.67 12.30 24.71
CA ALA A 787 -12.38 12.48 24.07
C ALA A 787 -12.48 12.15 22.58
N PHE A 788 -11.80 12.96 21.76
CA PHE A 788 -11.68 12.78 20.31
C PHE A 788 -10.22 12.90 19.88
N GLN A 789 -9.90 12.20 18.80
CA GLN A 789 -8.73 12.44 17.99
C GLN A 789 -9.19 13.00 16.65
N LEU A 790 -8.97 14.30 16.43
CA LEU A 790 -9.44 15.02 15.25
C LEU A 790 -8.33 15.05 14.19
N TYR A 791 -8.70 14.82 12.93
CA TYR A 791 -7.79 14.97 11.81
C TYR A 791 -7.73 16.43 11.37
N THR A 792 -6.52 16.94 11.18
CA THR A 792 -6.24 18.34 10.81
C THR A 792 -4.87 18.44 10.11
N ASN A 793 -4.48 19.63 9.68
CA ASN A 793 -3.17 19.89 9.10
C ASN A 793 -2.28 20.63 10.08
N THR A 794 -0.97 20.42 9.99
CA THR A 794 0.03 21.24 10.67
C THR A 794 0.37 22.48 9.83
N ASP A 795 0.59 23.62 10.50
CA ASP A 795 1.10 24.84 9.87
C ASP A 795 2.62 24.80 9.62
N LEU A 796 3.28 23.72 10.08
CA LEU A 796 4.72 23.57 9.91
C LEU A 796 5.09 23.26 8.45
N LYS A 797 6.08 23.97 7.93
CA LYS A 797 6.70 23.65 6.65
C LYS A 797 7.76 22.58 6.84
N ILE A 798 7.63 21.48 6.12
CA ILE A 798 8.58 20.40 6.14
C ILE A 798 9.44 20.48 4.89
N ARG A 799 10.74 20.22 5.01
CA ARG A 799 11.70 20.24 3.91
C ARG A 799 12.45 18.94 3.84
N SER A 800 12.68 18.47 2.63
CA SER A 800 13.51 17.31 2.34
C SER A 800 14.55 17.70 1.29
N LEU A 801 15.81 17.46 1.61
CA LEU A 801 16.95 17.67 0.72
C LEU A 801 17.74 16.37 0.65
N GLY A 802 18.12 15.97 -0.53
CA GLY A 802 18.92 14.77 -0.68
C GLY A 802 19.56 14.66 -2.07
N PHE A 803 20.36 13.62 -2.22
CA PHE A 803 20.96 13.26 -3.50
C PHE A 803 21.03 11.76 -3.64
N GLY A 804 21.08 11.29 -4.88
CA GLY A 804 21.27 9.89 -5.21
C GLY A 804 22.38 9.71 -6.20
N VAL A 805 23.20 8.67 -6.03
CA VAL A 805 24.28 8.28 -6.94
C VAL A 805 24.12 6.81 -7.28
N GLY A 806 23.99 6.52 -8.58
CA GLY A 806 24.01 5.18 -9.12
C GLY A 806 25.18 5.02 -10.09
N LEU A 807 26.03 4.07 -9.84
CA LEU A 807 27.16 3.71 -10.71
C LEU A 807 27.07 2.22 -11.01
N SER A 808 27.14 1.83 -12.28
CA SER A 808 27.32 0.44 -12.65
C SER A 808 28.29 0.29 -13.80
N ARG A 809 29.07 -0.80 -13.80
CA ARG A 809 30.05 -1.09 -14.83
C ARG A 809 30.15 -2.59 -15.09
N LYS A 810 30.09 -2.96 -16.36
CA LYS A 810 30.48 -4.29 -16.81
C LYS A 810 32.02 -4.39 -16.73
N VAL A 811 32.51 -5.22 -15.83
CA VAL A 811 33.96 -5.37 -15.54
C VAL A 811 34.57 -6.53 -16.29
N TYR A 812 33.84 -7.61 -16.51
CA TYR A 812 34.30 -8.78 -17.25
C TYR A 812 33.11 -9.61 -17.78
N GLN A 813 33.04 -9.86 -19.07
CA GLN A 813 31.95 -10.62 -19.72
C GLN A 813 30.56 -10.13 -19.24
N ASP A 814 29.82 -10.99 -18.53
CA ASP A 814 28.50 -10.68 -17.95
C ASP A 814 28.56 -10.25 -16.48
N PHE A 815 29.77 -10.05 -15.95
CA PHE A 815 29.95 -9.59 -14.57
C PHE A 815 29.81 -8.07 -14.50
N GLU A 816 28.80 -7.61 -13.81
CA GLU A 816 28.51 -6.19 -13.57
C GLU A 816 28.67 -5.87 -12.09
N VAL A 817 29.34 -4.79 -11.78
CA VAL A 817 29.44 -4.20 -10.44
C VAL A 817 28.62 -2.92 -10.43
N GLY A 818 27.68 -2.83 -9.49
CA GLY A 818 26.84 -1.66 -9.29
C GLY A 818 26.88 -1.19 -7.83
N VAL A 819 26.81 0.13 -7.65
CA VAL A 819 26.69 0.79 -6.34
C VAL A 819 25.62 1.85 -6.42
N ASN A 820 24.67 1.81 -5.51
CA ASN A 820 23.69 2.85 -5.29
C ASN A 820 23.93 3.48 -3.90
N TYR A 821 23.89 4.81 -3.84
CA TYR A 821 24.00 5.57 -2.59
C TYR A 821 22.93 6.67 -2.58
N ASN A 822 22.27 6.83 -1.43
CA ASN A 822 21.24 7.86 -1.21
C ASN A 822 21.53 8.64 0.06
#